data_c33b90b67b3beb88fd808b50b9f16273
#
_entry.id   c33b90b67b3beb88fd808b50b9f16273
#
_cell.length_a   1.000
_cell.length_b   1.000
_cell.length_c   1.000
_cell.angle_alpha   90.00
_cell.angle_beta   90.00
_cell.angle_gamma   90.00
#
_symmetry.space_group_name_H-M   'P 1'
#
loop_
_entity.id
_entity.type
_entity.pdbx_description
1 polymer ?
#
loop_
_entity_poly.entity_id
_entity_poly.type
_entity_poly.pdbx_seq_one_letter_code
_entity_poly.pdbx_strand_id
1 'polypeptide(L)'
;MSTPDTDGKKVPPFTSFRLAPAIQKADSCCCEEHCASSAPVSTAMAGTRYTWKISGMDCAACARKVENAVRQIRGVNQAQVLFATEKLVVDADADLRAQIEHAVQKAGYTLRSEDSRDAAPESRLKENLPLITLIIMMAISWGLEQFNHPFGQLAFIATTLVGLYPIARQALRLMKSGSWFAIETLMSVAAIGALFIGATAEAAMVLLLFLIGERLEGWAASRARKGVSALMALKPETATRLRDGVREEVAINTLRPGDIIEVAAGGRLPADGKLVSGFASFDESALTGESIPVERATGDKVPAGATSVDRLVTLEXLSEPGASAIDRILTLIEEAEERRAPIERFIDRFSRIYTPVIMVIALLVTLIPPLMFDGGWQEWIYKGLTLLLIGCPCALVISTPAAITSGLAAAARRGALIKGGAALEQLGRITQVAFDKTGTLTIGKPRVTAIHPASGISEAELLALAAAVEQGATHPLAQAIVREAQTRDLAIPTAESQRTLAGTGIEAQVNGERILICAAGKQPAAAFAGQISELENAGQTVVLVLRNETVVGVLALQDTLRDDARDAIRDLHQLGVNGVILTGDNPRAAAAIAGELDLAFKAGLLPEDKVRAVTALNQQAPLAMVGDGINDAPAMKAASIGIAMGSGTDVALETADAALTHNRLRGLAQMITLARATHANIRQNITIALGLKAIFLVTTLLGFTGLWLAILADTGATVLVTANALRLLRKN
;
A
#
# COMPACT_ATOMS: atom_id res chain seq x y z
N MET A 1 -27.66 -60.66 -9.91
CA MET A 1 -26.41 -61.04 -9.28
C MET A 1 -25.73 -59.74 -8.79
N SER A 2 -25.83 -59.56 -7.50
CA SER A 2 -25.11 -58.69 -6.55
C SER A 2 -24.51 -57.38 -7.06
N THR A 3 -25.16 -56.31 -6.67
CA THR A 3 -24.64 -54.93 -6.57
C THR A 3 -23.91 -54.74 -5.24
N PRO A 4 -22.81 -53.99 -5.18
CA PRO A 4 -22.25 -53.61 -3.87
C PRO A 4 -22.71 -52.23 -3.44
N ASP A 5 -22.89 -52.09 -2.16
CA ASP A 5 -23.31 -50.92 -1.38
C ASP A 5 -22.43 -49.70 -1.58
N THR A 6 -23.07 -48.54 -1.67
CA THR A 6 -22.39 -47.24 -1.55
C THR A 6 -22.77 -46.60 -0.22
N ASP A 7 -21.81 -46.46 0.66
CA ASP A 7 -21.93 -45.74 1.92
C ASP A 7 -22.11 -44.20 1.67
N GLY A 8 -23.31 -43.74 1.95
CA GLY A 8 -23.62 -42.32 1.90
C GLY A 8 -23.26 -41.60 3.21
N LYS A 9 -22.25 -40.82 3.20
CA LYS A 9 -21.96 -39.90 4.33
C LYS A 9 -22.89 -38.70 4.25
N LYS A 10 -23.77 -38.60 5.22
CA LYS A 10 -24.69 -37.43 5.36
C LYS A 10 -23.94 -36.24 5.85
N VAL A 11 -24.06 -35.12 5.12
CA VAL A 11 -23.59 -33.79 5.50
C VAL A 11 -24.63 -33.20 6.44
N PRO A 12 -24.25 -32.65 7.62
CA PRO A 12 -25.23 -32.05 8.54
C PRO A 12 -25.79 -30.74 8.00
N PRO A 13 -27.07 -30.44 8.30
CA PRO A 13 -27.72 -29.23 7.79
C PRO A 13 -27.21 -27.96 8.47
N PHE A 14 -27.13 -26.91 7.68
CA PHE A 14 -26.78 -25.55 8.14
C PHE A 14 -27.76 -25.06 9.20
N THR A 15 -27.24 -24.66 10.35
CA THR A 15 -28.05 -24.01 11.38
C THR A 15 -28.31 -22.55 10.99
N SER A 16 -29.57 -22.19 10.97
CA SER A 16 -30.04 -20.84 10.66
C SER A 16 -29.59 -19.82 11.72
N PHE A 17 -29.01 -18.73 11.26
CA PHE A 17 -28.70 -17.58 12.12
C PHE A 17 -29.99 -16.89 12.55
N ARG A 18 -30.23 -16.82 13.87
CA ARG A 18 -31.33 -16.03 14.42
C ARG A 18 -30.85 -14.59 14.60
N LEU A 19 -31.59 -13.66 14.01
CA LEU A 19 -31.40 -12.23 14.23
C LEU A 19 -31.88 -11.85 15.64
N ALA A 20 -31.06 -11.10 16.36
CA ALA A 20 -31.41 -10.57 17.67
C ALA A 20 -32.47 -9.48 17.54
N PRO A 21 -33.40 -9.36 18.49
CA PRO A 21 -34.46 -8.37 18.41
C PRO A 21 -33.97 -6.94 18.66
N ALA A 22 -34.62 -6.00 18.01
CA ALA A 22 -34.30 -4.58 18.06
C ALA A 22 -34.47 -4.00 19.47
N ILE A 23 -33.52 -3.15 19.86
CA ILE A 23 -33.54 -2.44 21.14
C ILE A 23 -34.54 -1.28 21.06
N GLN A 24 -35.56 -1.28 21.93
CA GLN A 24 -36.47 -0.16 22.06
C GLN A 24 -35.82 0.98 22.86
N LYS A 25 -35.97 2.18 22.35
CA LYS A 25 -35.58 3.41 23.03
C LYS A 25 -36.43 3.64 24.29
N ALA A 26 -35.80 3.86 25.41
CA ALA A 26 -36.44 4.33 26.63
C ALA A 26 -36.08 5.80 26.85
N ASP A 27 -37.08 6.58 27.13
CA ASP A 27 -37.00 8.02 27.36
C ASP A 27 -36.35 8.39 28.70
N SER A 28 -35.85 9.60 28.71
CA SER A 28 -35.12 10.32 29.72
C SER A 28 -35.78 10.44 31.09
N CYS A 29 -34.97 10.43 32.14
CA CYS A 29 -35.18 11.32 33.29
C CYS A 29 -33.91 11.48 34.14
N CYS A 30 -33.66 12.71 34.50
CA CYS A 30 -32.56 13.17 35.34
C CYS A 30 -32.69 12.70 36.80
N CYS A 31 -31.57 12.47 37.47
CA CYS A 31 -31.27 13.09 38.77
C CYS A 31 -29.96 12.51 39.38
N GLU A 32 -29.38 13.38 40.14
CA GLU A 32 -28.05 13.42 40.69
C GLU A 32 -27.74 12.40 41.81
N GLU A 33 -26.44 12.14 41.93
CA GLU A 33 -25.59 11.93 43.11
C GLU A 33 -25.46 10.55 43.80
N HIS A 34 -24.23 10.24 43.96
CA HIS A 34 -23.51 9.50 45.02
C HIS A 34 -23.29 7.97 44.90
N CYS A 35 -22.05 7.71 44.63
CA CYS A 35 -21.09 6.83 45.39
C CYS A 35 -21.13 5.31 45.30
N ALA A 36 -19.95 4.88 45.08
CA ALA A 36 -19.27 3.69 45.63
C ALA A 36 -19.23 2.44 44.77
N SER A 37 -18.03 2.29 44.34
CA SER A 37 -17.25 1.03 44.09
C SER A 37 -18.04 -0.26 43.82
N SER A 38 -18.04 -0.65 42.60
CA SER A 38 -18.11 -2.06 42.23
C SER A 38 -17.05 -2.32 41.15
N ALA A 39 -16.29 -3.38 41.33
CA ALA A 39 -15.20 -3.78 40.46
C ALA A 39 -15.67 -4.01 39.04
N PRO A 40 -14.86 -3.61 38.03
CA PRO A 40 -15.27 -3.81 36.65
C PRO A 40 -15.17 -5.26 36.23
N VAL A 41 -16.22 -5.72 35.61
CA VAL A 41 -16.21 -6.97 34.84
C VAL A 41 -15.17 -6.81 33.74
N SER A 42 -14.25 -7.75 33.65
CA SER A 42 -13.22 -7.74 32.63
C SER A 42 -13.83 -7.91 31.25
N THR A 43 -14.08 -6.80 30.59
CA THR A 43 -14.22 -6.82 29.13
C THR A 43 -12.84 -7.19 28.57
N ALA A 44 -12.81 -8.17 27.69
CA ALA A 44 -11.59 -8.55 26.98
C ALA A 44 -10.98 -7.27 26.39
N MET A 45 -9.84 -6.85 26.91
CA MET A 45 -9.17 -5.64 26.45
C MET A 45 -8.67 -5.85 25.04
N ALA A 46 -9.19 -5.04 24.13
CA ALA A 46 -8.58 -4.93 22.81
C ALA A 46 -7.10 -4.57 23.03
N GLY A 47 -6.20 -5.31 22.38
CA GLY A 47 -4.77 -5.11 22.56
C GLY A 47 -4.38 -3.66 22.31
N THR A 48 -3.49 -3.14 23.13
CA THR A 48 -2.97 -1.78 22.98
C THR A 48 -1.94 -1.75 21.86
N ARG A 49 -2.11 -0.81 20.95
CA ARG A 49 -1.18 -0.62 19.82
C ARG A 49 -0.28 0.56 20.10
N TYR A 50 1.03 0.33 20.01
CA TYR A 50 2.06 1.34 20.21
C TYR A 50 2.80 1.60 18.91
N THR A 51 3.16 2.86 18.67
CA THR A 51 3.94 3.28 17.50
C THR A 51 5.07 4.18 17.95
N TRP A 52 6.29 3.89 17.51
CA TRP A 52 7.48 4.70 17.72
C TRP A 52 8.21 4.93 16.42
N LYS A 53 8.93 6.06 16.31
CA LYS A 53 9.96 6.23 15.29
C LYS A 53 11.22 5.52 15.76
N ILE A 54 11.86 4.79 14.87
CA ILE A 54 13.09 4.06 15.19
C ILE A 54 14.24 4.59 14.35
N SER A 55 15.39 4.85 14.99
CA SER A 55 16.60 5.39 14.35
C SER A 55 17.64 4.28 14.18
N GLY A 56 18.47 4.40 13.14
CA GLY A 56 19.58 3.48 12.89
C GLY A 56 19.20 2.27 12.06
N MET A 57 18.10 2.34 11.34
CA MET A 57 17.59 1.25 10.50
C MET A 57 18.18 1.37 9.10
N ASP A 58 19.38 0.84 8.92
CA ASP A 58 20.09 0.95 7.65
C ASP A 58 19.75 -0.14 6.65
N CYS A 59 19.12 -1.23 7.11
CA CYS A 59 18.78 -2.34 6.22
C CYS A 59 17.58 -3.15 6.73
N ALA A 60 16.98 -3.94 5.85
CA ALA A 60 15.83 -4.78 6.17
C ALA A 60 16.18 -5.85 7.22
N ALA A 61 17.42 -6.32 7.24
CA ALA A 61 17.87 -7.28 8.26
C ALA A 61 17.85 -6.64 9.65
N CYS A 62 18.16 -5.35 9.76
CA CYS A 62 18.09 -4.58 11.00
C CYS A 62 16.64 -4.55 11.54
N ALA A 63 15.68 -4.36 10.64
CA ALA A 63 14.26 -4.37 11.00
C ALA A 63 13.88 -5.70 11.67
N ARG A 64 14.31 -6.81 11.11
CA ARG A 64 14.02 -8.14 11.68
C ARG A 64 14.65 -8.35 13.04
N LYS A 65 15.86 -7.83 13.26
CA LYS A 65 16.53 -7.92 14.56
C LYS A 65 15.71 -7.24 15.64
N VAL A 66 15.19 -6.05 15.35
CA VAL A 66 14.32 -5.30 16.28
C VAL A 66 13.00 -6.06 16.49
N GLU A 67 12.37 -6.52 15.42
CA GLU A 67 11.13 -7.29 15.52
C GLU A 67 11.29 -8.53 16.41
N ASN A 68 12.38 -9.29 16.23
CA ASN A 68 12.64 -10.49 17.01
C ASN A 68 12.89 -10.15 18.47
N ALA A 69 13.63 -9.10 18.77
CA ALA A 69 13.88 -8.66 20.14
C ALA A 69 12.58 -8.29 20.87
N VAL A 70 11.68 -7.59 20.17
CA VAL A 70 10.40 -7.16 20.76
C VAL A 70 9.44 -8.35 20.92
N ARG A 71 9.42 -9.28 19.96
CA ARG A 71 8.52 -10.44 20.00
C ARG A 71 8.80 -11.38 21.16
N GLN A 72 10.01 -11.35 21.72
CA GLN A 72 10.37 -12.19 22.86
C GLN A 72 9.79 -11.70 24.20
N ILE A 73 9.26 -10.47 24.23
CA ILE A 73 8.63 -9.92 25.44
C ILE A 73 7.26 -10.58 25.62
N ARG A 74 7.00 -11.09 26.82
CA ARG A 74 5.69 -11.69 27.15
C ARG A 74 4.60 -10.62 27.07
N GLY A 75 3.50 -10.95 26.38
CA GLY A 75 2.38 -10.05 26.21
C GLY A 75 2.40 -9.28 24.89
N VAL A 76 3.45 -9.41 24.10
CA VAL A 76 3.52 -8.83 22.75
C VAL A 76 2.88 -9.83 21.78
N ASN A 77 1.80 -9.41 21.13
CA ASN A 77 1.08 -10.24 20.16
C ASN A 77 1.72 -10.16 18.78
N GLN A 78 2.12 -8.94 18.38
CA GLN A 78 2.73 -8.70 17.09
C GLN A 78 3.68 -7.51 17.19
N ALA A 79 4.82 -7.61 16.53
CA ALA A 79 5.76 -6.50 16.39
C ALA A 79 6.22 -6.46 14.94
N GLN A 80 6.20 -5.27 14.34
CA GLN A 80 6.61 -5.08 12.96
C GLN A 80 7.28 -3.73 12.80
N VAL A 81 8.40 -3.72 12.06
CA VAL A 81 9.10 -2.50 11.68
C VAL A 81 8.64 -2.11 10.28
N LEU A 82 8.12 -0.89 10.16
CA LEU A 82 7.74 -0.31 8.87
C LEU A 82 8.98 0.39 8.32
N PHE A 83 9.65 -0.29 7.42
CA PHE A 83 10.96 0.13 6.92
C PHE A 83 10.91 1.46 6.16
N ALA A 84 9.87 1.66 5.35
CA ALA A 84 9.72 2.85 4.51
C ALA A 84 9.54 4.14 5.33
N THR A 85 8.82 4.08 6.45
CA THR A 85 8.55 5.24 7.31
C THR A 85 9.37 5.22 8.60
N GLU A 86 10.21 4.20 8.79
CA GLU A 86 11.08 4.03 9.97
C GLU A 86 10.30 4.05 11.28
N LYS A 87 9.22 3.26 11.33
CA LYS A 87 8.36 3.14 12.52
C LYS A 87 8.35 1.71 13.04
N LEU A 88 8.28 1.57 14.36
CA LEU A 88 8.04 0.29 15.03
C LEU A 88 6.59 0.29 15.52
N VAL A 89 5.81 -0.71 15.08
CA VAL A 89 4.41 -0.89 15.48
C VAL A 89 4.32 -2.18 16.31
N VAL A 90 3.79 -2.09 17.52
CA VAL A 90 3.67 -3.21 18.44
C VAL A 90 2.23 -3.33 18.94
N ASP A 91 1.64 -4.52 18.82
CA ASP A 91 0.36 -4.86 19.44
C ASP A 91 0.63 -5.69 20.68
N ALA A 92 0.19 -5.22 21.84
CA ALA A 92 0.45 -5.86 23.14
C ALA A 92 -0.82 -5.93 23.97
N ASP A 93 -0.87 -6.93 24.87
CA ASP A 93 -2.04 -7.15 25.75
C ASP A 93 -2.06 -6.20 26.96
N ALA A 94 -0.92 -5.58 27.29
CA ALA A 94 -0.76 -4.73 28.46
C ALA A 94 0.18 -3.57 28.15
N ASP A 95 0.34 -2.65 29.09
CA ASP A 95 1.29 -1.56 28.94
C ASP A 95 2.72 -2.10 29.13
N LEU A 96 3.39 -2.38 28.02
CA LEU A 96 4.76 -2.89 27.96
C LEU A 96 5.73 -1.85 27.41
N ARG A 97 5.36 -0.56 27.41
CA ARG A 97 6.13 0.51 26.79
C ARG A 97 7.59 0.54 27.27
N ALA A 98 7.80 0.51 28.59
CA ALA A 98 9.15 0.54 29.17
C ALA A 98 9.98 -0.69 28.76
N GLN A 99 9.35 -1.87 28.76
CA GLN A 99 10.01 -3.13 28.39
C GLN A 99 10.41 -3.14 26.92
N ILE A 100 9.53 -2.64 26.04
CA ILE A 100 9.78 -2.55 24.60
C ILE A 100 10.93 -1.58 24.33
N GLU A 101 10.91 -0.41 24.95
CA GLU A 101 11.97 0.59 24.82
C GLU A 101 13.32 0.03 25.27
N HIS A 102 13.33 -0.68 26.40
CA HIS A 102 14.55 -1.31 26.94
C HIS A 102 15.08 -2.39 25.99
N ALA A 103 14.20 -3.24 25.45
CA ALA A 103 14.60 -4.33 24.54
C ALA A 103 15.21 -3.77 23.24
N VAL A 104 14.61 -2.72 22.68
CA VAL A 104 15.10 -2.07 21.44
C VAL A 104 16.45 -1.38 21.71
N GLN A 105 16.59 -0.70 22.84
CA GLN A 105 17.84 -0.03 23.22
C GLN A 105 18.95 -1.06 23.43
N LYS A 106 18.63 -2.21 24.04
CA LYS A 106 19.56 -3.30 24.26
C LYS A 106 20.03 -3.93 22.94
N ALA A 107 19.16 -3.92 21.93
CA ALA A 107 19.51 -4.41 20.58
C ALA A 107 20.36 -3.38 19.78
N GLY A 108 20.57 -2.19 20.32
CA GLY A 108 21.43 -1.17 19.73
C GLY A 108 20.71 -0.10 18.91
N TYR A 109 19.40 0.01 19.04
CA TYR A 109 18.59 0.98 18.30
C TYR A 109 17.90 1.96 19.26
N THR A 110 17.53 3.13 18.75
CA THR A 110 16.91 4.19 19.55
C THR A 110 15.46 4.40 19.13
N LEU A 111 14.55 4.40 20.10
CA LEU A 111 13.14 4.71 19.89
C LEU A 111 12.87 6.16 20.27
N ARG A 112 12.01 6.81 19.48
CA ARG A 112 11.53 8.16 19.73
C ARG A 112 10.01 8.16 19.62
N SER A 113 9.38 9.13 20.29
CA SER A 113 7.94 9.31 20.14
C SER A 113 7.60 9.65 18.69
N GLU A 114 6.42 9.29 18.25
CA GLU A 114 5.95 9.54 16.88
C GLU A 114 6.00 11.04 16.52
N ASP A 115 5.80 11.91 17.51
CA ASP A 115 5.76 13.36 17.32
C ASP A 115 7.14 14.03 17.41
N SER A 116 8.20 13.27 17.70
CA SER A 116 9.54 13.86 17.85
C SER A 116 10.09 14.32 16.50
N ARG A 117 10.77 15.46 16.54
CA ARG A 117 11.46 16.01 15.34
C ARG A 117 12.57 15.05 14.90
N ASP A 118 12.73 14.91 13.61
CA ASP A 118 13.84 14.14 13.06
C ASP A 118 15.15 14.77 13.51
N ALA A 119 16.04 13.96 14.04
CA ALA A 119 17.37 14.42 14.42
C ALA A 119 18.10 14.92 13.18
N ALA A 120 18.88 15.97 13.34
CA ALA A 120 19.75 16.44 12.28
C ALA A 120 20.61 15.27 11.79
N PRO A 121 20.77 15.09 10.48
CA PRO A 121 21.59 13.99 9.99
C PRO A 121 23.02 14.14 10.50
N GLU A 122 23.55 13.06 11.04
CA GLU A 122 24.95 13.01 11.45
C GLU A 122 25.83 13.29 10.23
N SER A 123 26.95 13.97 10.45
CA SER A 123 27.85 14.29 9.34
C SER A 123 28.28 12.98 8.66
N ARG A 124 28.34 12.96 7.36
CA ARG A 124 28.79 11.79 6.56
C ARG A 124 30.19 11.34 6.99
N LEU A 125 30.99 12.28 7.43
CA LEU A 125 32.34 12.00 7.90
C LEU A 125 32.33 11.13 9.16
N LYS A 126 31.47 11.45 10.15
CA LYS A 126 31.33 10.68 11.40
C LYS A 126 30.83 9.26 11.11
N GLU A 127 29.87 9.14 10.21
CA GLU A 127 29.29 7.86 9.81
C GLU A 127 30.34 6.93 9.20
N ASN A 128 31.24 7.48 8.38
CA ASN A 128 32.22 6.71 7.64
C ASN A 128 33.58 6.59 8.37
N LEU A 129 33.73 7.19 9.54
CA LEU A 129 34.99 7.20 10.28
C LEU A 129 35.51 5.78 10.60
N PRO A 130 34.68 4.80 11.08
CA PRO A 130 35.18 3.43 11.30
C PRO A 130 35.71 2.79 10.04
N LEU A 131 35.04 2.99 8.90
CA LEU A 131 35.46 2.42 7.61
C LEU A 131 36.79 3.06 7.16
N ILE A 132 36.91 4.37 7.25
CA ILE A 132 38.14 5.11 6.88
C ILE A 132 39.31 4.65 7.75
N THR A 133 39.09 4.51 9.06
CA THR A 133 40.09 4.04 10.00
C THR A 133 40.59 2.63 9.62
N LEU A 134 39.67 1.73 9.31
CA LEU A 134 40.02 0.36 8.94
C LEU A 134 40.78 0.30 7.63
N ILE A 135 40.38 1.10 6.64
CA ILE A 135 41.07 1.21 5.34
C ILE A 135 42.53 1.69 5.54
N ILE A 136 42.72 2.71 6.37
CA ILE A 136 44.05 3.25 6.66
C ILE A 136 44.90 2.20 7.36
N MET A 137 44.38 1.51 8.36
CA MET A 137 45.08 0.46 9.10
C MET A 137 45.42 -0.70 8.17
N MET A 138 44.53 -1.09 7.25
CA MET A 138 44.77 -2.13 6.25
C MET A 138 45.92 -1.73 5.32
N ALA A 139 45.94 -0.50 4.84
CA ALA A 139 46.98 0.01 3.94
C ALA A 139 48.33 0.01 4.64
N ILE A 140 48.38 0.45 5.90
CA ILE A 140 49.63 0.46 6.69
C ILE A 140 50.10 -0.99 6.91
N SER A 141 49.24 -1.92 7.28
CA SER A 141 49.56 -3.32 7.51
C SER A 141 50.08 -3.98 6.26
N TRP A 142 49.43 -3.73 5.11
CA TRP A 142 49.85 -4.27 3.81
C TRP A 142 51.25 -3.72 3.41
N GLY A 143 51.47 -2.42 3.63
CA GLY A 143 52.77 -1.79 3.36
C GLY A 143 53.87 -2.40 4.19
N LEU A 144 53.63 -2.60 5.51
CA LEU A 144 54.62 -3.23 6.40
C LEU A 144 54.94 -4.66 5.96
N GLU A 145 53.95 -5.41 5.51
CA GLU A 145 54.13 -6.78 5.04
C GLU A 145 54.93 -6.81 3.72
N GLN A 146 54.64 -5.88 2.81
CA GLN A 146 55.37 -5.80 1.51
C GLN A 146 56.87 -5.53 1.69
N PHE A 147 57.25 -4.75 2.73
CA PHE A 147 58.64 -4.47 3.04
C PHE A 147 59.25 -5.50 3.99
N ASN A 148 58.62 -6.65 4.18
CA ASN A 148 59.01 -7.75 5.07
C ASN A 148 59.31 -7.29 6.49
N HIS A 149 58.60 -6.28 6.94
CA HIS A 149 58.75 -5.78 8.33
C HIS A 149 58.18 -6.82 9.31
N PRO A 150 58.90 -7.09 10.44
CA PRO A 150 58.43 -8.12 11.37
C PRO A 150 57.10 -7.78 12.06
N PHE A 151 56.67 -6.51 12.04
CA PHE A 151 55.42 -6.06 12.62
C PHE A 151 54.22 -6.14 11.65
N GLY A 152 54.41 -6.64 10.42
CA GLY A 152 53.34 -6.73 9.43
C GLY A 152 52.16 -7.58 9.91
N GLN A 153 52.43 -8.77 10.45
CA GLN A 153 51.42 -9.66 11.00
C GLN A 153 50.77 -9.07 12.23
N LEU A 154 51.56 -8.44 13.12
CA LEU A 154 51.01 -7.77 14.30
C LEU A 154 50.10 -6.61 13.92
N ALA A 155 50.43 -5.88 12.86
CA ALA A 155 49.61 -4.81 12.32
C ALA A 155 48.28 -5.34 11.81
N PHE A 156 48.24 -6.47 11.13
CA PHE A 156 47.00 -7.10 10.67
C PHE A 156 46.17 -7.61 11.82
N ILE A 157 46.81 -8.17 12.85
CA ILE A 157 46.11 -8.61 14.07
C ILE A 157 45.44 -7.40 14.78
N ALA A 158 46.17 -6.30 14.91
CA ALA A 158 45.67 -5.04 15.50
C ALA A 158 44.49 -4.49 14.67
N THR A 159 44.60 -4.51 13.35
CA THR A 159 43.54 -4.06 12.44
C THR A 159 42.30 -4.90 12.62
N THR A 160 42.47 -6.24 12.68
CA THR A 160 41.36 -7.17 12.89
C THR A 160 40.66 -6.92 14.24
N LEU A 161 41.44 -6.75 15.31
CA LEU A 161 40.85 -6.52 16.65
C LEU A 161 40.11 -5.19 16.72
N VAL A 162 40.63 -4.13 16.09
CA VAL A 162 39.95 -2.83 16.04
C VAL A 162 38.64 -2.94 15.26
N GLY A 163 38.64 -3.61 14.09
CA GLY A 163 37.45 -3.79 13.27
C GLY A 163 36.44 -4.77 13.91
N LEU A 164 36.92 -5.75 14.63
CA LEU A 164 36.09 -6.78 15.27
C LEU A 164 35.32 -6.26 16.49
N TYR A 165 35.87 -5.31 17.22
CA TYR A 165 35.28 -4.86 18.48
C TYR A 165 33.81 -4.40 18.32
N PRO A 166 33.47 -3.49 17.40
CA PRO A 166 32.04 -3.11 17.26
C PRO A 166 31.15 -4.26 16.79
N ILE A 167 31.66 -5.12 15.90
CA ILE A 167 30.92 -6.25 15.35
C ILE A 167 30.65 -7.30 16.46
N ALA A 168 31.68 -7.64 17.25
CA ALA A 168 31.56 -8.58 18.36
C ALA A 168 30.62 -8.05 19.45
N ARG A 169 30.70 -6.77 19.75
CA ARG A 169 29.81 -6.11 20.70
C ARG A 169 28.36 -6.21 20.26
N GLN A 170 28.11 -5.95 18.98
CA GLN A 170 26.76 -6.06 18.39
C GLN A 170 26.29 -7.52 18.39
N ALA A 171 27.17 -8.46 18.09
CA ALA A 171 26.86 -9.89 18.13
C ALA A 171 26.44 -10.33 19.54
N LEU A 172 27.16 -9.88 20.58
CA LEU A 172 26.83 -10.19 21.97
C LEU A 172 25.47 -9.59 22.35
N ARG A 173 25.19 -8.36 21.94
CA ARG A 173 23.90 -7.73 22.18
C ARG A 173 22.75 -8.52 21.56
N LEU A 174 22.93 -8.98 20.32
CA LEU A 174 21.91 -9.76 19.61
C LEU A 174 21.72 -11.14 20.22
N MET A 175 22.80 -11.78 20.68
CA MET A 175 22.70 -13.06 21.39
C MET A 175 21.93 -12.91 22.70
N LYS A 176 22.17 -11.84 23.43
CA LYS A 176 21.45 -11.55 24.68
C LYS A 176 19.96 -11.24 24.43
N SER A 177 19.62 -10.72 23.25
CA SER A 177 18.23 -10.46 22.85
C SER A 177 17.58 -11.67 22.18
N GLY A 178 18.28 -12.80 22.06
CA GLY A 178 17.76 -14.06 21.54
C GLY A 178 18.04 -14.36 20.08
N SER A 179 18.76 -13.48 19.38
CA SER A 179 19.14 -13.69 17.97
C SER A 179 20.54 -14.29 17.88
N TRP A 180 20.62 -15.61 18.03
CA TRP A 180 21.91 -16.34 18.09
C TRP A 180 22.60 -16.45 16.73
N PHE A 181 21.84 -16.50 15.64
CA PHE A 181 22.38 -16.77 14.31
C PHE A 181 22.42 -15.53 13.42
N ALA A 182 22.77 -14.39 14.02
CA ALA A 182 22.94 -13.12 13.28
C ALA A 182 24.24 -13.14 12.47
N ILE A 183 24.31 -12.35 11.42
CA ILE A 183 25.49 -12.23 10.56
C ILE A 183 26.69 -11.74 11.38
N GLU A 184 26.49 -10.86 12.37
CA GLU A 184 27.54 -10.34 13.24
C GLU A 184 28.21 -11.47 14.04
N THR A 185 27.42 -12.45 14.50
CA THR A 185 27.92 -13.63 15.17
C THR A 185 28.78 -14.48 14.25
N LEU A 186 28.28 -14.73 13.03
CA LEU A 186 29.00 -15.51 12.01
C LEU A 186 30.31 -14.84 11.63
N MET A 187 30.29 -13.52 11.42
CA MET A 187 31.48 -12.75 11.07
C MET A 187 32.50 -12.72 12.18
N SER A 188 32.04 -12.58 13.44
CA SER A 188 32.94 -12.60 14.61
C SER A 188 33.63 -13.96 14.75
N VAL A 189 32.87 -15.06 14.63
CA VAL A 189 33.43 -16.42 14.70
C VAL A 189 34.46 -16.64 13.58
N ALA A 190 34.13 -16.22 12.34
CA ALA A 190 35.02 -16.36 11.19
C ALA A 190 36.32 -15.57 11.37
N ALA A 191 36.22 -14.32 11.81
CA ALA A 191 37.39 -13.45 12.02
C ALA A 191 38.28 -13.99 13.16
N ILE A 192 37.69 -14.40 14.28
CA ILE A 192 38.43 -14.96 15.42
C ILE A 192 39.10 -16.28 14.99
N GLY A 193 38.37 -17.15 14.30
CA GLY A 193 38.89 -18.41 13.80
C GLY A 193 40.06 -18.21 12.84
N ALA A 194 39.96 -17.22 11.93
CA ALA A 194 41.02 -16.87 10.98
C ALA A 194 42.28 -16.39 11.73
N LEU A 195 42.12 -15.60 12.78
CA LEU A 195 43.26 -15.16 13.61
C LEU A 195 43.97 -16.36 14.25
N PHE A 196 43.22 -17.33 14.77
CA PHE A 196 43.77 -18.50 15.44
C PHE A 196 44.56 -19.42 14.49
N ILE A 197 44.14 -19.46 13.22
CA ILE A 197 44.87 -20.30 12.22
C ILE A 197 45.95 -19.52 11.46
N GLY A 198 46.21 -18.27 11.85
CA GLY A 198 47.27 -17.47 11.28
C GLY A 198 46.91 -16.73 10.00
N ALA A 199 45.66 -16.74 9.57
CA ALA A 199 45.16 -16.00 8.39
C ALA A 199 44.82 -14.56 8.77
N THR A 200 45.82 -13.80 9.22
CA THR A 200 45.61 -12.46 9.80
C THR A 200 45.17 -11.43 8.77
N ALA A 201 45.75 -11.44 7.60
CA ALA A 201 45.40 -10.53 6.50
C ALA A 201 43.95 -10.80 6.05
N GLU A 202 43.61 -12.08 5.93
CA GLU A 202 42.26 -12.49 5.52
C GLU A 202 41.22 -12.11 6.56
N ALA A 203 41.51 -12.23 7.86
CA ALA A 203 40.63 -11.82 8.94
C ALA A 203 40.31 -10.32 8.84
N ALA A 204 41.32 -9.49 8.63
CA ALA A 204 41.18 -8.05 8.46
C ALA A 204 40.32 -7.72 7.21
N MET A 205 40.61 -8.44 6.10
CA MET A 205 39.88 -8.24 4.83
C MET A 205 38.37 -8.61 4.97
N VAL A 206 38.07 -9.69 5.70
CA VAL A 206 36.70 -10.11 5.99
C VAL A 206 35.93 -8.97 6.65
N LEU A 207 36.53 -8.34 7.67
CA LEU A 207 35.87 -7.24 8.40
C LEU A 207 35.74 -5.99 7.54
N LEU A 208 36.75 -5.67 6.74
CA LEU A 208 36.70 -4.51 5.83
C LEU A 208 35.58 -4.66 4.81
N LEU A 209 35.50 -5.83 4.16
CA LEU A 209 34.45 -6.10 3.14
C LEU A 209 33.07 -6.11 3.77
N PHE A 210 32.95 -6.61 5.01
CA PHE A 210 31.70 -6.57 5.74
C PHE A 210 31.24 -5.12 5.98
N LEU A 211 32.12 -4.24 6.42
CA LEU A 211 31.80 -2.83 6.66
C LEU A 211 31.42 -2.11 5.36
N ILE A 212 32.14 -2.39 4.26
CA ILE A 212 31.80 -1.85 2.94
C ILE A 212 30.39 -2.31 2.53
N GLY A 213 30.10 -3.59 2.73
CA GLY A 213 28.78 -4.17 2.44
C GLY A 213 27.66 -3.49 3.24
N GLU A 214 27.87 -3.27 4.54
CA GLU A 214 26.92 -2.58 5.41
C GLU A 214 26.62 -1.15 4.90
N ARG A 215 27.67 -0.43 4.50
CA ARG A 215 27.53 0.94 3.99
C ARG A 215 26.75 0.97 2.69
N LEU A 216 27.03 0.02 1.79
CA LEU A 216 26.30 -0.09 0.51
C LEU A 216 24.84 -0.45 0.74
N GLU A 217 24.57 -1.36 1.67
CA GLU A 217 23.18 -1.73 2.03
C GLU A 217 22.42 -0.52 2.59
N GLY A 218 23.03 0.23 3.50
CA GLY A 218 22.45 1.44 4.07
C GLY A 218 22.14 2.49 3.02
N TRP A 219 23.08 2.71 2.10
CA TRP A 219 22.88 3.62 0.98
C TRP A 219 21.70 3.19 0.10
N ALA A 220 21.64 1.90 -0.23
CA ALA A 220 20.59 1.34 -1.08
C ALA A 220 19.21 1.44 -0.39
N ALA A 221 19.13 1.15 0.91
CA ALA A 221 17.92 1.27 1.70
C ALA A 221 17.42 2.71 1.74
N SER A 222 18.34 3.67 1.95
CA SER A 222 18.04 5.10 1.94
C SER A 222 17.49 5.53 0.58
N ARG A 223 18.07 5.02 -0.50
CA ARG A 223 17.63 5.30 -1.86
C ARG A 223 16.22 4.78 -2.12
N ALA A 224 15.91 3.58 -1.65
CA ALA A 224 14.57 2.98 -1.79
C ALA A 224 13.51 3.77 -1.02
N ARG A 225 13.87 4.32 0.18
CA ARG A 225 12.94 5.10 1.01
C ARG A 225 12.76 6.55 0.56
N LYS A 226 13.58 7.03 -0.38
CA LYS A 226 13.62 8.45 -0.76
C LYS A 226 12.27 8.97 -1.27
N GLY A 227 11.51 8.14 -1.99
CA GLY A 227 10.18 8.49 -2.49
C GLY A 227 9.18 8.75 -1.37
N VAL A 228 9.19 7.93 -0.34
CA VAL A 228 8.31 8.08 0.84
C VAL A 228 8.76 9.30 1.67
N SER A 229 10.07 9.49 1.86
CA SER A 229 10.62 10.66 2.56
C SER A 229 10.21 11.96 1.87
N ALA A 230 10.18 11.98 0.54
CA ALA A 230 9.76 13.13 -0.24
C ALA A 230 8.28 13.47 0.04
N LEU A 231 7.41 12.47 0.16
CA LEU A 231 5.99 12.67 0.53
C LEU A 231 5.86 13.24 1.95
N MET A 232 6.64 12.71 2.89
CA MET A 232 6.65 13.21 4.27
C MET A 232 7.10 14.67 4.34
N ALA A 233 8.06 15.06 3.50
CA ALA A 233 8.60 16.42 3.44
C ALA A 233 7.62 17.44 2.82
N LEU A 234 6.54 16.97 2.18
CA LEU A 234 5.52 17.86 1.60
C LEU A 234 4.65 18.53 2.66
N LYS A 235 4.67 18.02 3.87
CA LYS A 235 3.84 18.54 4.96
C LYS A 235 4.66 19.56 5.80
N PRO A 236 4.29 20.84 5.80
CA PRO A 236 4.99 21.83 6.63
C PRO A 236 4.77 21.55 8.11
N GLU A 237 5.67 21.98 8.96
CA GLU A 237 5.57 21.82 10.42
C GLU A 237 4.65 22.86 11.06
N THR A 238 4.54 24.04 10.43
CA THR A 238 3.75 25.15 10.94
C THR A 238 2.82 25.68 9.85
N ALA A 239 1.80 26.41 10.27
CA ALA A 239 0.83 27.06 9.40
C ALA A 239 0.51 28.44 9.92
N THR A 240 0.15 29.36 9.01
CA THR A 240 -0.36 30.67 9.35
C THR A 240 -1.87 30.60 9.47
N ARG A 241 -2.39 30.73 10.68
CA ARG A 241 -3.84 30.75 10.94
C ARG A 241 -4.32 32.18 11.08
N LEU A 242 -5.46 32.48 10.47
CA LEU A 242 -6.16 33.76 10.65
C LEU A 242 -7.25 33.58 11.68
N ARG A 243 -7.17 34.34 12.77
CA ARG A 243 -8.20 34.38 13.80
C ARG A 243 -8.53 35.85 14.11
N ASP A 244 -9.77 36.24 13.88
CA ASP A 244 -10.26 37.60 14.10
C ASP A 244 -9.38 38.67 13.40
N GLY A 245 -8.92 38.34 12.18
CA GLY A 245 -8.10 39.23 11.37
C GLY A 245 -6.62 39.26 11.75
N VAL A 246 -6.22 38.50 12.77
CA VAL A 246 -4.82 38.45 13.23
C VAL A 246 -4.16 37.18 12.70
N ARG A 247 -2.96 37.34 12.14
CA ARG A 247 -2.13 36.23 11.68
C ARG A 247 -1.36 35.66 12.86
N GLU A 248 -1.45 34.36 13.07
CA GLU A 248 -0.66 33.65 14.08
C GLU A 248 -0.01 32.42 13.47
N GLU A 249 1.24 32.19 13.78
CA GLU A 249 1.94 30.97 13.35
C GLU A 249 1.69 29.88 14.39
N VAL A 250 1.11 28.78 13.96
CA VAL A 250 0.71 27.67 14.84
C VAL A 250 1.31 26.36 14.32
N ALA A 251 1.49 25.40 15.23
CA ALA A 251 1.87 24.04 14.84
C ALA A 251 0.71 23.39 14.09
N ILE A 252 1.05 22.59 13.09
CA ILE A 252 0.06 21.98 12.19
C ILE A 252 -0.93 21.08 12.95
N ASN A 253 -0.48 20.44 14.03
CA ASN A 253 -1.32 19.54 14.84
C ASN A 253 -2.36 20.29 15.70
N THR A 254 -2.30 21.60 15.76
CA THR A 254 -3.29 22.42 16.47
C THR A 254 -4.42 22.90 15.57
N LEU A 255 -4.30 22.71 14.25
CA LEU A 255 -5.34 23.11 13.30
C LEU A 255 -6.57 22.22 13.46
N ARG A 256 -7.76 22.81 13.27
CA ARG A 256 -9.03 22.10 13.32
C ARG A 256 -9.85 22.44 12.08
N PRO A 257 -10.74 21.54 11.63
CA PRO A 257 -11.68 21.87 10.54
C PRO A 257 -12.44 23.15 10.85
N GLY A 258 -12.53 24.05 9.87
CA GLY A 258 -13.14 25.36 10.02
C GLY A 258 -12.15 26.48 10.28
N ASP A 259 -10.94 26.17 10.69
CA ASP A 259 -9.88 27.19 10.84
C ASP A 259 -9.53 27.77 9.46
N ILE A 260 -9.29 29.10 9.45
CA ILE A 260 -8.88 29.79 8.22
C ILE A 260 -7.35 29.89 8.24
N ILE A 261 -6.73 29.44 7.16
CA ILE A 261 -5.26 29.47 7.02
C ILE A 261 -4.88 30.28 5.79
N GLU A 262 -3.69 30.88 5.83
CA GLU A 262 -3.07 31.55 4.68
C GLU A 262 -1.85 30.76 4.22
N VAL A 263 -1.70 30.65 2.90
CA VAL A 263 -0.53 30.02 2.29
C VAL A 263 0.05 31.01 1.28
N ALA A 264 1.29 31.40 1.46
CA ALA A 264 1.99 32.35 0.59
C ALA A 264 2.29 31.70 -0.78
N ALA A 265 2.54 32.54 -1.77
CA ALA A 265 3.01 32.05 -3.07
C ALA A 265 4.29 31.24 -2.87
N GLY A 266 4.36 30.05 -3.46
CA GLY A 266 5.45 29.10 -3.26
C GLY A 266 5.33 28.28 -2.00
N GLY A 267 4.35 28.56 -1.14
CA GLY A 267 4.10 27.81 0.09
C GLY A 267 3.27 26.55 -0.15
N ARG A 268 3.44 25.58 0.73
CA ARG A 268 2.71 24.31 0.68
C ARG A 268 1.55 24.33 1.67
N LEU A 269 0.43 23.70 1.26
CA LEU A 269 -0.74 23.56 2.12
C LEU A 269 -0.44 22.60 3.28
N PRO A 270 -0.67 23.05 4.53
CA PRO A 270 -0.43 22.19 5.69
C PRO A 270 -1.55 21.18 5.95
N ALA A 271 -2.72 21.40 5.39
CA ALA A 271 -3.91 20.55 5.56
C ALA A 271 -4.77 20.64 4.31
N ASP A 272 -5.67 19.66 4.14
CA ASP A 272 -6.67 19.76 3.07
C ASP A 272 -7.53 20.99 3.33
N GLY A 273 -7.75 21.79 2.30
CA GLY A 273 -8.48 23.03 2.43
C GLY A 273 -9.44 23.29 1.28
N LYS A 274 -10.36 24.21 1.54
CA LYS A 274 -11.31 24.71 0.56
C LYS A 274 -10.97 26.19 0.33
N LEU A 275 -10.79 26.57 -0.95
CA LEU A 275 -10.44 27.93 -1.29
C LEU A 275 -11.57 28.89 -0.89
N VAL A 276 -11.25 29.92 -0.10
CA VAL A 276 -12.24 30.83 0.46
C VAL A 276 -12.65 31.90 -0.55
N SER A 277 -11.72 32.39 -1.35
CA SER A 277 -12.02 33.46 -2.31
C SER A 277 -11.06 33.46 -3.49
N GLY A 278 -11.60 33.85 -4.64
CA GLY A 278 -10.83 34.09 -5.87
C GLY A 278 -10.49 32.81 -6.63
N PHE A 279 -9.50 32.94 -7.51
CA PHE A 279 -8.92 31.88 -8.30
C PHE A 279 -7.43 31.77 -7.97
N ALA A 280 -6.90 30.57 -7.96
CA ALA A 280 -5.46 30.36 -7.78
C ALA A 280 -5.03 29.08 -8.49
N SER A 281 -3.76 29.04 -8.89
CA SER A 281 -3.13 27.85 -9.47
C SER A 281 -2.36 27.12 -8.39
N PHE A 282 -2.49 25.78 -8.36
CA PHE A 282 -1.81 24.93 -7.40
C PHE A 282 -1.02 23.86 -8.14
N ASP A 283 0.24 23.71 -7.74
CA ASP A 283 1.09 22.62 -8.21
C ASP A 283 0.82 21.39 -7.32
N GLU A 284 0.10 20.43 -7.87
CA GLU A 284 -0.24 19.17 -7.21
C GLU A 284 0.64 18.02 -7.70
N SER A 285 1.71 18.32 -8.44
CA SER A 285 2.54 17.31 -9.13
C SER A 285 3.15 16.28 -8.17
N ALA A 286 3.51 16.70 -6.96
CA ALA A 286 4.08 15.79 -5.96
C ALA A 286 3.07 14.72 -5.50
N LEU A 287 1.77 15.02 -5.58
CA LEU A 287 0.69 14.11 -5.20
C LEU A 287 0.12 13.36 -6.40
N THR A 288 -0.01 14.04 -7.54
CA THR A 288 -0.71 13.52 -8.72
C THR A 288 0.22 13.07 -9.85
N GLY A 289 1.47 13.51 -9.82
CA GLY A 289 2.42 13.27 -10.91
C GLY A 289 2.19 14.15 -12.15
N GLU A 290 1.13 14.96 -12.17
CA GLU A 290 0.83 15.84 -13.28
C GLU A 290 1.61 17.15 -13.13
N SER A 291 2.41 17.49 -14.14
CA SER A 291 3.30 18.65 -14.11
C SER A 291 2.58 19.99 -14.33
N ILE A 292 1.37 19.97 -14.87
CA ILE A 292 0.61 21.18 -15.17
C ILE A 292 -0.13 21.64 -13.92
N PRO A 293 0.05 22.89 -13.46
CA PRO A 293 -0.70 23.41 -12.32
C PRO A 293 -2.21 23.35 -12.54
N VAL A 294 -2.94 23.05 -11.46
CA VAL A 294 -4.40 22.93 -11.49
C VAL A 294 -5.00 24.26 -11.03
N GLU A 295 -5.93 24.81 -11.83
CA GLU A 295 -6.66 26.02 -11.45
C GLU A 295 -7.83 25.66 -10.55
N ARG A 296 -7.93 26.37 -9.41
CA ARG A 296 -8.99 26.19 -8.44
C ARG A 296 -9.73 27.51 -8.23
N ALA A 297 -11.04 27.41 -8.10
CA ALA A 297 -11.94 28.55 -7.85
C ALA A 297 -12.43 28.49 -6.39
N THR A 298 -13.08 29.58 -5.95
CA THR A 298 -13.71 29.64 -4.63
C THR A 298 -14.64 28.44 -4.41
N GLY A 299 -14.43 27.73 -3.31
CA GLY A 299 -15.20 26.56 -2.95
C GLY A 299 -14.58 25.23 -3.38
N ASP A 300 -13.57 25.27 -4.23
CA ASP A 300 -12.87 24.06 -4.67
C ASP A 300 -11.95 23.54 -3.57
N LYS A 301 -11.84 22.22 -3.47
CA LYS A 301 -10.96 21.54 -2.51
C LYS A 301 -9.54 21.48 -3.05
N VAL A 302 -8.56 21.72 -2.18
CA VAL A 302 -7.14 21.64 -2.49
C VAL A 302 -6.50 20.69 -1.48
N PRO A 303 -5.75 19.67 -1.93
CA PRO A 303 -5.16 18.72 -0.99
C PRO A 303 -3.94 19.29 -0.25
N ALA A 304 -3.68 18.79 0.94
CA ALA A 304 -2.45 19.08 1.69
C ALA A 304 -1.23 18.68 0.83
N GLY A 305 -0.17 19.47 0.90
CA GLY A 305 1.06 19.24 0.14
C GLY A 305 1.08 19.92 -1.22
N ALA A 306 -0.05 20.42 -1.71
CA ALA A 306 -0.09 21.22 -2.93
C ALA A 306 0.63 22.56 -2.69
N THR A 307 1.30 23.07 -3.70
CA THR A 307 2.03 24.36 -3.62
C THR A 307 1.23 25.43 -4.33
N SER A 308 1.00 26.56 -3.67
CA SER A 308 0.42 27.73 -4.33
C SER A 308 1.45 28.31 -5.30
N VAL A 309 1.08 28.45 -6.57
CA VAL A 309 2.04 28.80 -7.61
C VAL A 309 2.27 30.32 -7.67
N ASP A 310 1.20 31.12 -7.68
CA ASP A 310 1.27 32.50 -8.13
C ASP A 310 0.82 33.55 -7.12
N ARG A 311 0.19 33.16 -6.02
CA ARG A 311 -0.37 34.14 -5.09
C ARG A 311 -0.57 33.61 -3.66
N LEU A 312 -0.74 34.55 -2.73
CA LEU A 312 -1.20 34.25 -1.38
C LEU A 312 -2.66 33.78 -1.44
N VAL A 313 -2.96 32.65 -0.84
CA VAL A 313 -4.32 32.08 -0.82
C VAL A 313 -4.82 31.91 0.60
N THR A 314 -6.13 32.05 0.77
CA THR A 314 -6.83 31.83 2.04
C THR A 314 -7.73 30.62 1.88
N LEU A 315 -7.60 29.65 2.82
CA LEU A 315 -8.30 28.37 2.78
C LEU A 315 -8.92 28.07 4.13
N GLU A 316 -9.95 27.23 4.10
CA GLU A 316 -10.61 26.70 5.29
C GLU A 316 -10.26 25.23 5.47
N UNK A 317 -9.55 24.64 6.44
CA UNK A 317 -9.22 23.63 6.64
C UNK A 317 -10.11 22.80 6.51
N LEU A 318 -10.13 21.83 6.17
CA LEU A 318 -11.13 20.77 6.06
C LEU A 318 -10.76 19.51 6.86
N SER A 319 -9.45 19.22 6.94
CA SER A 319 -9.00 17.96 7.55
C SER A 319 -8.57 18.12 9.00
N GLU A 320 -8.86 17.10 9.80
CA GLU A 320 -8.31 16.94 11.16
C GLU A 320 -6.79 16.70 11.10
N PRO A 321 -6.02 17.02 12.15
CA PRO A 321 -4.61 16.62 12.20
C PRO A 321 -4.47 15.10 12.02
N GLY A 322 -3.58 14.68 11.12
CA GLY A 322 -3.36 13.27 10.81
C GLY A 322 -4.35 12.65 9.84
N ALA A 323 -5.27 13.44 9.29
CA ALA A 323 -6.32 12.94 8.37
C ALA A 323 -6.31 13.65 7.00
N SER A 324 -5.23 14.34 6.66
CA SER A 324 -5.09 14.99 5.34
C SER A 324 -4.86 13.95 4.23
N ALA A 325 -4.95 14.40 2.98
CA ALA A 325 -4.68 13.54 1.82
C ALA A 325 -3.30 12.88 1.91
N ILE A 326 -2.27 13.63 2.30
CA ILE A 326 -0.92 13.08 2.48
C ILE A 326 -0.90 12.06 3.62
N ASP A 327 -1.56 12.35 4.74
CA ASP A 327 -1.63 11.42 5.88
C ASP A 327 -2.29 10.11 5.48
N ARG A 328 -3.35 10.16 4.68
CA ARG A 328 -4.01 8.96 4.16
C ARG A 328 -3.08 8.13 3.26
N ILE A 329 -2.32 8.80 2.39
CA ILE A 329 -1.35 8.12 1.52
C ILE A 329 -0.27 7.43 2.37
N LEU A 330 0.28 8.13 3.35
CA LEU A 330 1.30 7.56 4.25
C LEU A 330 0.75 6.39 5.06
N THR A 331 -0.48 6.51 5.56
CA THR A 331 -1.16 5.42 6.29
C THR A 331 -1.34 4.20 5.38
N LEU A 332 -1.74 4.39 4.13
CA LEU A 332 -1.90 3.31 3.16
C LEU A 332 -0.56 2.63 2.88
N ILE A 333 0.53 3.39 2.75
CA ILE A 333 1.87 2.83 2.56
C ILE A 333 2.27 2.00 3.79
N GLU A 334 2.02 2.49 4.99
CA GLU A 334 2.32 1.78 6.23
C GLU A 334 1.50 0.49 6.35
N GLU A 335 0.20 0.55 6.08
CA GLU A 335 -0.66 -0.64 6.06
C GLU A 335 -0.20 -1.64 5.00
N ALA A 336 0.30 -1.13 3.87
CA ALA A 336 0.86 -1.94 2.80
C ALA A 336 2.06 -2.76 3.30
N GLU A 337 2.95 -2.14 4.06
CA GLU A 337 4.12 -2.83 4.63
C GLU A 337 3.73 -3.87 5.68
N GLU A 338 2.64 -3.62 6.42
CA GLU A 338 2.14 -4.57 7.42
C GLU A 338 1.62 -5.86 6.77
N ARG A 339 1.13 -5.78 5.53
CA ARG A 339 0.58 -6.93 4.77
C ARG A 339 1.68 -7.56 3.93
N ARG A 340 2.51 -8.38 4.56
CA ARG A 340 3.66 -9.01 3.90
C ARG A 340 3.23 -10.00 2.83
N ALA A 341 3.97 -9.98 1.71
CA ALA A 341 3.75 -10.91 0.60
C ALA A 341 4.04 -12.36 1.03
N PRO A 342 3.35 -13.36 0.44
CA PRO A 342 3.66 -14.77 0.70
C PRO A 342 5.13 -15.13 0.46
N ILE A 343 5.79 -14.55 -0.55
CA ILE A 343 7.21 -14.81 -0.82
C ILE A 343 8.10 -14.30 0.32
N GLU A 344 7.78 -13.16 0.95
CA GLU A 344 8.51 -12.64 2.10
C GLU A 344 8.41 -13.61 3.28
N ARG A 345 7.23 -14.13 3.56
CA ARG A 345 6.99 -15.09 4.64
C ARG A 345 7.73 -16.40 4.38
N PHE A 346 7.76 -16.85 3.13
CA PHE A 346 8.51 -18.05 2.71
C PHE A 346 10.01 -17.86 2.98
N ILE A 347 10.56 -16.72 2.60
CA ILE A 347 12.00 -16.42 2.77
C ILE A 347 12.36 -16.37 4.25
N ASP A 348 11.51 -15.78 5.11
CA ASP A 348 11.72 -15.74 6.57
C ASP A 348 11.78 -17.16 7.15
N ARG A 349 10.84 -18.01 6.76
CA ARG A 349 10.78 -19.40 7.21
C ARG A 349 11.99 -20.18 6.73
N PHE A 350 12.35 -20.02 5.47
CA PHE A 350 13.52 -20.67 4.86
C PHE A 350 14.79 -20.29 5.61
N SER A 351 15.00 -19.00 5.91
CA SER A 351 16.21 -18.52 6.58
C SER A 351 16.35 -19.09 8.00
N ARG A 352 15.24 -19.22 8.72
CA ARG A 352 15.25 -19.76 10.08
C ARG A 352 15.68 -21.22 10.13
N ILE A 353 15.44 -21.99 9.08
CA ILE A 353 15.83 -23.40 8.98
C ILE A 353 17.23 -23.52 8.38
N TYR A 354 17.52 -22.74 7.34
CA TYR A 354 18.75 -22.81 6.55
C TYR A 354 20.00 -22.45 7.36
N THR A 355 19.95 -21.38 8.16
CA THR A 355 21.15 -20.89 8.88
C THR A 355 21.68 -21.92 9.90
N PRO A 356 20.86 -22.52 10.78
CA PRO A 356 21.37 -23.59 11.64
C PRO A 356 21.89 -24.81 10.89
N VAL A 357 21.27 -25.19 9.75
CA VAL A 357 21.71 -26.31 8.92
C VAL A 357 23.10 -26.05 8.35
N ILE A 358 23.35 -24.84 7.85
CA ILE A 358 24.66 -24.45 7.32
C ILE A 358 25.73 -24.46 8.43
N MET A 359 25.38 -24.02 9.63
CA MET A 359 26.31 -24.04 10.77
C MET A 359 26.71 -25.48 11.14
N VAL A 360 25.74 -26.41 11.12
CA VAL A 360 26.01 -27.83 11.37
C VAL A 360 26.90 -28.40 10.26
N ILE A 361 26.63 -28.09 9.00
CA ILE A 361 27.43 -28.55 7.86
C ILE A 361 28.86 -28.00 7.97
N ALA A 362 29.03 -26.73 8.32
CA ALA A 362 30.35 -26.11 8.50
C ALA A 362 31.15 -26.82 9.62
N LEU A 363 30.46 -27.14 10.73
CA LEU A 363 31.07 -27.87 11.84
C LEU A 363 31.51 -29.28 11.40
N LEU A 364 30.65 -30.00 10.67
CA LEU A 364 30.96 -31.34 10.18
C LEU A 364 32.12 -31.31 9.18
N VAL A 365 32.15 -30.33 8.28
CA VAL A 365 33.26 -30.14 7.31
C VAL A 365 34.58 -29.86 8.04
N THR A 366 34.52 -29.14 9.15
CA THR A 366 35.70 -28.84 9.98
C THR A 366 36.20 -30.08 10.71
N LEU A 367 35.31 -30.91 11.26
CA LEU A 367 35.66 -32.02 12.16
C LEU A 367 35.92 -33.36 11.46
N ILE A 368 35.08 -33.73 10.49
CA ILE A 368 35.08 -35.09 9.92
C ILE A 368 36.39 -35.41 9.16
N PRO A 369 36.84 -34.58 8.17
CA PRO A 369 38.05 -34.92 7.44
C PRO A 369 39.32 -35.05 8.35
N PRO A 370 39.59 -34.11 9.30
CA PRO A 370 40.76 -34.30 10.17
C PRO A 370 40.67 -35.53 11.07
N LEU A 371 39.47 -35.87 11.57
CA LEU A 371 39.30 -36.99 12.51
C LEU A 371 39.23 -38.34 11.82
N MET A 372 38.62 -38.41 10.62
CA MET A 372 38.27 -39.69 9.97
C MET A 372 39.19 -40.01 8.77
N PHE A 373 39.71 -38.98 8.09
CA PHE A 373 40.44 -39.15 6.84
C PHE A 373 41.84 -38.52 6.84
N ASP A 374 42.41 -38.25 8.01
CA ASP A 374 43.74 -37.66 8.19
C ASP A 374 43.96 -36.34 7.47
N GLY A 375 42.92 -35.56 7.29
CA GLY A 375 43.01 -34.21 6.75
C GLY A 375 43.67 -33.25 7.72
N GLY A 376 44.35 -32.22 7.20
CA GLY A 376 44.97 -31.19 8.03
C GLY A 376 43.93 -30.32 8.76
N TRP A 377 44.12 -30.15 10.06
CA TRP A 377 43.17 -29.36 10.89
C TRP A 377 43.06 -27.92 10.37
N GLN A 378 44.19 -27.29 10.03
CA GLN A 378 44.23 -25.90 9.58
C GLN A 378 43.46 -25.71 8.27
N GLU A 379 43.64 -26.61 7.33
CA GLU A 379 42.96 -26.57 6.03
C GLU A 379 41.44 -26.70 6.17
N TRP A 380 41.02 -27.66 6.98
CA TRP A 380 39.58 -27.95 7.12
C TRP A 380 38.85 -26.97 8.07
N ILE A 381 39.55 -26.40 9.06
CA ILE A 381 39.03 -25.27 9.83
C ILE A 381 38.81 -24.07 8.92
N TYR A 382 39.78 -23.79 8.05
CA TYR A 382 39.68 -22.69 7.08
C TYR A 382 38.50 -22.89 6.12
N LYS A 383 38.32 -24.11 5.60
CA LYS A 383 37.17 -24.43 4.73
C LYS A 383 35.84 -24.33 5.46
N GLY A 384 35.77 -24.77 6.71
CA GLY A 384 34.60 -24.65 7.55
C GLY A 384 34.21 -23.18 7.80
N LEU A 385 35.19 -22.33 8.10
CA LEU A 385 34.96 -20.90 8.31
C LEU A 385 34.48 -20.22 7.02
N THR A 386 35.06 -20.62 5.88
CA THR A 386 34.67 -20.10 4.56
C THR A 386 33.22 -20.50 4.24
N LEU A 387 32.83 -21.76 4.52
CA LEU A 387 31.46 -22.23 4.36
C LEU A 387 30.48 -21.45 5.24
N LEU A 388 30.90 -21.16 6.48
CA LEU A 388 30.09 -20.39 7.41
C LEU A 388 29.76 -18.99 6.86
N LEU A 389 30.76 -18.34 6.27
CA LEU A 389 30.60 -17.01 5.68
C LEU A 389 29.72 -17.04 4.41
N ILE A 390 29.96 -18.00 3.51
CA ILE A 390 29.19 -18.16 2.28
C ILE A 390 27.74 -18.52 2.60
N GLY A 391 27.54 -19.30 3.66
CA GLY A 391 26.23 -19.79 4.06
C GLY A 391 25.24 -18.73 4.58
N CYS A 392 25.72 -17.51 4.85
CA CYS A 392 24.81 -16.44 5.26
C CYS A 392 23.81 -16.10 4.14
N PRO A 393 22.48 -16.14 4.39
CA PRO A 393 21.50 -15.82 3.37
C PRO A 393 21.22 -14.31 3.24
N CYS A 394 22.21 -13.48 3.39
CA CYS A 394 22.06 -12.01 3.50
C CYS A 394 21.44 -11.40 2.24
N ALA A 395 21.97 -11.75 1.07
CA ALA A 395 21.48 -11.24 -0.21
C ALA A 395 20.02 -11.65 -0.44
N LEU A 396 19.68 -12.89 -0.12
CA LEU A 396 18.32 -13.41 -0.29
C LEU A 396 17.32 -12.69 0.63
N VAL A 397 17.72 -12.51 1.90
CA VAL A 397 16.86 -11.91 2.93
C VAL A 397 16.59 -10.43 2.64
N ILE A 398 17.56 -9.71 2.12
CA ILE A 398 17.48 -8.27 1.89
C ILE A 398 16.76 -7.93 0.58
N SER A 399 16.95 -8.75 -0.46
CA SER A 399 16.51 -8.42 -1.82
C SER A 399 15.01 -8.32 -2.00
N THR A 400 14.23 -9.21 -1.36
CA THR A 400 12.78 -9.25 -1.56
C THR A 400 12.08 -8.05 -0.94
N PRO A 401 12.32 -7.68 0.34
CA PRO A 401 11.75 -6.44 0.87
C PRO A 401 12.18 -5.19 0.08
N ALA A 402 13.42 -5.14 -0.38
CA ALA A 402 13.91 -4.01 -1.18
C ALA A 402 13.16 -3.90 -2.51
N ALA A 403 12.92 -5.02 -3.19
CA ALA A 403 12.17 -5.05 -4.44
C ALA A 403 10.71 -4.63 -4.23
N ILE A 404 10.06 -5.15 -3.18
CA ILE A 404 8.66 -4.82 -2.86
C ILE A 404 8.54 -3.34 -2.48
N THR A 405 9.42 -2.83 -1.63
CA THR A 405 9.42 -1.41 -1.23
C THR A 405 9.63 -0.52 -2.45
N SER A 406 10.58 -0.86 -3.32
CA SER A 406 10.84 -0.12 -4.57
C SER A 406 9.63 -0.14 -5.50
N GLY A 407 8.99 -1.30 -5.65
CA GLY A 407 7.78 -1.46 -6.46
C GLY A 407 6.62 -0.63 -5.93
N LEU A 408 6.38 -0.67 -4.62
CA LEU A 408 5.32 0.11 -3.98
C LEU A 408 5.58 1.62 -4.10
N ALA A 409 6.83 2.05 -3.91
CA ALA A 409 7.23 3.45 -4.06
C ALA A 409 7.07 3.94 -5.49
N ALA A 410 7.46 3.15 -6.48
CA ALA A 410 7.30 3.47 -7.89
C ALA A 410 5.82 3.59 -8.27
N ALA A 411 4.97 2.69 -7.75
CA ALA A 411 3.52 2.74 -7.97
C ALA A 411 2.93 4.02 -7.37
N ALA A 412 3.30 4.35 -6.13
CA ALA A 412 2.80 5.54 -5.43
C ALA A 412 3.13 6.83 -6.19
N ARG A 413 4.35 6.92 -6.74
CA ARG A 413 4.76 8.09 -7.54
C ARG A 413 3.94 8.29 -8.80
N ARG A 414 3.31 7.22 -9.30
CA ARG A 414 2.48 7.24 -10.51
C ARG A 414 0.99 7.30 -10.21
N GLY A 415 0.63 7.52 -8.95
CA GLY A 415 -0.74 7.64 -8.53
C GLY A 415 -1.46 6.31 -8.35
N ALA A 416 -0.72 5.21 -8.20
CA ALA A 416 -1.28 3.90 -7.89
C ALA A 416 -0.91 3.53 -6.46
N LEU A 417 -1.90 3.48 -5.56
CA LEU A 417 -1.69 3.06 -4.18
C LEU A 417 -2.02 1.58 -4.08
N ILE A 418 -1.03 0.78 -3.70
CA ILE A 418 -1.19 -0.67 -3.56
C ILE A 418 -1.03 -1.00 -2.07
N LYS A 419 -2.01 -1.66 -1.48
CA LYS A 419 -2.05 -1.96 -0.05
C LYS A 419 -1.31 -3.27 0.27
N GLY A 420 -0.02 -3.28 0.01
CA GLY A 420 0.84 -4.33 0.52
C GLY A 420 1.48 -5.23 -0.51
N GLY A 421 2.46 -5.99 -0.03
CA GLY A 421 3.14 -6.99 -0.85
C GLY A 421 2.20 -8.07 -1.35
N ALA A 422 1.20 -8.45 -0.54
CA ALA A 422 0.20 -9.45 -0.95
C ALA A 422 -0.64 -8.94 -2.12
N ALA A 423 -1.08 -7.68 -2.08
CA ALA A 423 -1.84 -7.05 -3.17
C ALA A 423 -0.97 -6.91 -4.42
N LEU A 424 0.29 -6.51 -4.25
CA LEU A 424 1.24 -6.39 -5.36
C LEU A 424 1.45 -7.75 -6.04
N GLU A 425 1.57 -8.82 -5.26
CA GLU A 425 1.72 -10.17 -5.77
C GLU A 425 0.48 -10.61 -6.57
N GLN A 426 -0.72 -10.34 -6.05
CA GLN A 426 -1.98 -10.65 -6.75
C GLN A 426 -2.11 -9.87 -8.05
N LEU A 427 -1.76 -8.57 -8.05
CA LEU A 427 -1.79 -7.74 -9.26
C LEU A 427 -0.93 -8.32 -10.39
N GLY A 428 0.21 -8.92 -10.03
CA GLY A 428 1.09 -9.55 -11.02
C GLY A 428 0.51 -10.80 -11.64
N ARG A 429 -0.49 -11.41 -11.02
CA ARG A 429 -1.10 -12.67 -11.45
C ARG A 429 -2.40 -12.51 -12.22
N ILE A 430 -3.05 -11.34 -12.19
CA ILE A 430 -4.37 -11.19 -12.80
C ILE A 430 -4.29 -11.27 -14.34
N THR A 431 -5.30 -11.92 -14.93
CA THR A 431 -5.43 -12.09 -16.37
C THR A 431 -6.76 -11.54 -16.88
N GLN A 432 -7.65 -11.07 -15.98
CA GLN A 432 -8.89 -10.43 -16.38
C GLN A 432 -9.28 -9.35 -15.39
N VAL A 433 -10.03 -8.36 -15.87
CA VAL A 433 -10.50 -7.22 -15.08
C VAL A 433 -11.99 -7.04 -15.34
N ALA A 434 -12.77 -6.94 -14.27
CA ALA A 434 -14.17 -6.56 -14.33
C ALA A 434 -14.27 -5.07 -13.97
N PHE A 435 -14.98 -4.32 -14.81
CA PHE A 435 -15.20 -2.89 -14.61
C PHE A 435 -16.66 -2.62 -14.28
N ASP A 436 -16.89 -1.82 -13.25
CA ASP A 436 -18.17 -1.13 -13.15
C ASP A 436 -18.20 -0.06 -14.26
N LYS A 437 -19.37 0.28 -14.74
CA LYS A 437 -19.49 1.27 -15.82
C LYS A 437 -19.42 2.70 -15.26
N THR A 438 -20.37 3.05 -14.40
CA THR A 438 -20.55 4.43 -13.91
C THR A 438 -19.49 4.80 -12.88
N GLY A 439 -18.78 5.90 -13.13
CA GLY A 439 -17.75 6.40 -12.24
C GLY A 439 -16.40 5.68 -12.38
N THR A 440 -16.35 4.60 -13.16
CA THR A 440 -15.13 3.83 -13.44
C THR A 440 -14.69 4.01 -14.89
N LEU A 441 -15.43 3.43 -15.85
CA LEU A 441 -15.18 3.66 -17.27
C LEU A 441 -15.67 5.02 -17.72
N THR A 442 -16.67 5.56 -17.06
CA THR A 442 -17.24 6.88 -17.30
C THR A 442 -16.82 7.84 -16.20
N ILE A 443 -17.01 9.13 -16.45
CA ILE A 443 -16.64 10.20 -15.51
C ILE A 443 -17.51 10.14 -14.24
N GLY A 444 -18.72 9.56 -14.34
CA GLY A 444 -19.64 9.49 -13.20
C GLY A 444 -20.48 10.74 -13.03
N LYS A 445 -20.49 11.62 -14.03
CA LYS A 445 -21.31 12.83 -14.06
C LYS A 445 -22.21 12.77 -15.29
N PRO A 446 -23.29 11.97 -15.26
CA PRO A 446 -24.21 11.92 -16.40
C PRO A 446 -24.88 13.27 -16.60
N ARG A 447 -25.38 13.48 -17.80
CA ARG A 447 -26.12 14.68 -18.15
C ARG A 447 -27.37 14.31 -18.93
N VAL A 448 -28.39 15.13 -18.80
CA VAL A 448 -29.64 14.95 -19.54
C VAL A 448 -29.36 15.34 -21.00
N THR A 449 -29.55 14.41 -21.93
CA THR A 449 -29.28 14.60 -23.36
C THR A 449 -30.55 14.77 -24.18
N ALA A 450 -31.69 14.28 -23.72
CA ALA A 450 -32.97 14.39 -24.43
C ALA A 450 -34.12 14.36 -23.44
N ILE A 451 -35.16 15.13 -23.77
CA ILE A 451 -36.41 15.20 -23.02
C ILE A 451 -37.57 15.01 -24.01
N HIS A 452 -38.38 13.99 -23.81
CA HIS A 452 -39.52 13.69 -24.69
C HIS A 452 -40.79 13.67 -23.86
N PRO A 453 -41.51 14.81 -23.75
CA PRO A 453 -42.75 14.87 -23.00
C PRO A 453 -43.93 14.28 -23.78
N ALA A 454 -44.95 13.82 -23.07
CA ALA A 454 -46.21 13.42 -23.64
C ALA A 454 -46.96 14.64 -24.15
N SER A 455 -47.98 14.42 -25.02
CA SER A 455 -48.83 15.51 -25.55
C SER A 455 -49.46 16.32 -24.40
N GLY A 456 -49.38 17.64 -24.51
CA GLY A 456 -49.94 18.54 -23.50
C GLY A 456 -49.03 18.88 -22.34
N ILE A 457 -47.80 18.38 -22.35
CA ILE A 457 -46.78 18.62 -21.31
C ILE A 457 -45.55 19.20 -21.97
N SER A 458 -45.03 20.31 -21.44
CA SER A 458 -43.79 20.92 -21.97
C SER A 458 -42.54 20.19 -21.41
N GLU A 459 -41.41 20.37 -22.11
CA GLU A 459 -40.13 19.86 -21.64
C GLU A 459 -39.79 20.43 -20.25
N ALA A 460 -40.02 21.72 -20.05
CA ALA A 460 -39.78 22.39 -18.75
C ALA A 460 -40.61 21.82 -17.63
N GLU A 461 -41.90 21.56 -17.89
CA GLU A 461 -42.80 20.97 -16.91
C GLU A 461 -42.35 19.56 -16.54
N LEU A 462 -42.03 18.73 -17.52
CA LEU A 462 -41.57 17.35 -17.28
C LEU A 462 -40.28 17.34 -16.48
N LEU A 463 -39.30 18.16 -16.85
CA LEU A 463 -38.00 18.24 -16.15
C LEU A 463 -38.18 18.76 -14.72
N ALA A 464 -39.05 19.76 -14.51
CA ALA A 464 -39.33 20.28 -13.16
C ALA A 464 -39.97 19.23 -12.26
N LEU A 465 -40.92 18.44 -12.78
CA LEU A 465 -41.53 17.33 -12.03
C LEU A 465 -40.49 16.28 -11.64
N ALA A 466 -39.66 15.89 -12.58
CA ALA A 466 -38.59 14.90 -12.35
C ALA A 466 -37.59 15.42 -11.30
N ALA A 467 -37.17 16.67 -11.42
CA ALA A 467 -36.24 17.28 -10.47
C ALA A 467 -36.83 17.36 -9.06
N ALA A 468 -38.13 17.65 -8.94
CA ALA A 468 -38.83 17.70 -7.65
C ALA A 468 -38.75 16.35 -6.92
N VAL A 469 -38.99 15.25 -7.63
CA VAL A 469 -38.91 13.88 -7.09
C VAL A 469 -37.48 13.49 -6.73
N GLU A 470 -36.52 13.89 -7.55
CA GLU A 470 -35.11 13.46 -7.40
C GLU A 470 -34.30 14.38 -6.47
N GLN A 471 -34.82 15.50 -6.05
CA GLN A 471 -34.12 16.47 -5.22
C GLN A 471 -33.71 15.83 -3.88
N GLY A 472 -32.43 15.92 -3.53
CA GLY A 472 -31.90 15.33 -2.33
C GLY A 472 -31.44 13.88 -2.48
N ALA A 473 -31.73 13.23 -3.61
CA ALA A 473 -31.26 11.89 -3.87
C ALA A 473 -29.76 11.89 -4.21
N THR A 474 -29.07 10.86 -3.81
CA THR A 474 -27.60 10.76 -3.95
C THR A 474 -27.17 10.08 -5.26
N HIS A 475 -28.08 9.46 -5.98
CA HIS A 475 -27.76 8.73 -7.22
C HIS A 475 -27.29 9.72 -8.32
N PRO A 476 -26.23 9.40 -9.09
CA PRO A 476 -25.72 10.32 -10.12
C PRO A 476 -26.74 10.74 -11.16
N LEU A 477 -27.64 9.84 -11.57
CA LEU A 477 -28.72 10.17 -12.53
C LEU A 477 -29.69 11.20 -11.94
N ALA A 478 -30.03 11.05 -10.66
CA ALA A 478 -30.89 11.97 -9.95
C ALA A 478 -30.25 13.37 -9.87
N GLN A 479 -29.00 13.43 -9.52
CA GLN A 479 -28.25 14.69 -9.45
C GLN A 479 -28.19 15.38 -10.81
N ALA A 480 -28.03 14.62 -11.88
CA ALA A 480 -28.00 15.14 -13.24
C ALA A 480 -29.33 15.81 -13.62
N ILE A 481 -30.45 15.18 -13.26
CA ILE A 481 -31.80 15.71 -13.53
C ILE A 481 -32.00 17.03 -12.78
N VAL A 482 -31.66 17.07 -11.48
CA VAL A 482 -31.77 18.28 -10.65
C VAL A 482 -30.87 19.39 -11.20
N ARG A 483 -29.65 19.07 -11.57
CA ARG A 483 -28.66 20.01 -12.13
C ARG A 483 -29.17 20.62 -13.44
N GLU A 484 -29.74 19.82 -14.32
CA GLU A 484 -30.28 20.31 -15.60
C GLU A 484 -31.45 21.29 -15.38
N ALA A 485 -32.34 20.97 -14.42
CA ALA A 485 -33.45 21.85 -14.06
C ALA A 485 -32.92 23.18 -13.50
N GLN A 486 -31.91 23.14 -12.66
CA GLN A 486 -31.28 24.35 -12.10
C GLN A 486 -30.57 25.17 -13.17
N THR A 487 -29.90 24.52 -14.12
CA THR A 487 -29.20 25.19 -15.23
C THR A 487 -30.18 25.94 -16.15
N ARG A 488 -31.40 25.41 -16.30
CA ARG A 488 -32.47 26.03 -17.09
C ARG A 488 -33.28 27.05 -16.28
N ASP A 489 -32.90 27.32 -15.04
CA ASP A 489 -33.59 28.23 -14.11
C ASP A 489 -35.07 27.88 -13.91
N LEU A 490 -35.40 26.59 -13.89
CA LEU A 490 -36.75 26.13 -13.68
C LEU A 490 -37.14 26.21 -12.21
N ALA A 491 -38.39 26.58 -11.94
CA ALA A 491 -38.95 26.51 -10.58
C ALA A 491 -39.23 25.04 -10.27
N ILE A 492 -38.51 24.48 -9.31
CA ILE A 492 -38.65 23.07 -8.92
C ILE A 492 -39.72 22.99 -7.81
N PRO A 493 -40.86 22.31 -8.07
CA PRO A 493 -41.91 22.17 -7.01
C PRO A 493 -41.40 21.41 -5.80
N THR A 494 -42.02 21.62 -4.65
CA THR A 494 -41.72 20.87 -3.43
C THR A 494 -42.32 19.47 -3.52
N ALA A 495 -41.51 18.44 -3.27
CA ALA A 495 -41.98 17.06 -3.22
C ALA A 495 -42.16 16.62 -1.76
N GLU A 496 -43.19 15.82 -1.51
CA GLU A 496 -43.49 15.26 -0.21
C GLU A 496 -43.47 13.73 -0.29
N SER A 497 -43.18 13.08 0.83
CA SER A 497 -43.23 11.61 0.95
C SER A 497 -42.31 10.92 -0.06
N GLN A 498 -41.16 11.49 -0.29
CA GLN A 498 -40.12 10.90 -1.18
C GLN A 498 -39.70 9.55 -0.62
N ARG A 499 -39.71 8.51 -1.46
CA ARG A 499 -39.19 7.19 -1.07
C ARG A 499 -38.63 6.44 -2.26
N THR A 500 -37.58 5.70 -1.99
CA THR A 500 -36.96 4.83 -2.98
C THR A 500 -37.65 3.47 -2.98
N LEU A 501 -38.06 3.00 -4.17
CA LEU A 501 -38.62 1.67 -4.37
C LEU A 501 -37.51 0.75 -4.89
N ALA A 502 -37.06 -0.17 -4.06
CA ALA A 502 -35.95 -1.05 -4.39
C ALA A 502 -36.18 -1.79 -5.71
N GLY A 503 -35.24 -1.69 -6.62
CA GLY A 503 -35.27 -2.34 -7.93
C GLY A 503 -36.25 -1.71 -8.93
N THR A 504 -36.98 -0.66 -8.55
CA THR A 504 -37.97 0.00 -9.41
C THR A 504 -37.59 1.45 -9.72
N GLY A 505 -37.45 2.28 -8.70
CA GLY A 505 -37.17 3.69 -8.91
C GLY A 505 -37.41 4.51 -7.67
N ILE A 506 -37.85 5.76 -7.87
CA ILE A 506 -38.15 6.70 -6.78
C ILE A 506 -39.51 7.36 -7.01
N GLU A 507 -40.25 7.55 -5.98
CA GLU A 507 -41.59 8.22 -6.04
C GLU A 507 -41.71 9.30 -4.98
N ALA A 508 -42.59 10.25 -5.25
CA ALA A 508 -42.95 11.32 -4.32
C ALA A 508 -44.29 11.91 -4.70
N GLN A 509 -44.89 12.69 -3.78
CA GLN A 509 -46.10 13.49 -4.03
C GLN A 509 -45.64 14.89 -4.46
N VAL A 510 -46.06 15.32 -5.63
CA VAL A 510 -45.79 16.66 -6.16
C VAL A 510 -47.12 17.29 -6.54
N ASN A 511 -47.46 18.41 -5.92
CA ASN A 511 -48.77 19.11 -6.12
C ASN A 511 -49.98 18.17 -5.91
N GLY A 512 -49.87 17.24 -4.94
CA GLY A 512 -50.91 16.30 -4.63
C GLY A 512 -51.02 15.09 -5.55
N GLU A 513 -50.13 14.99 -6.54
CA GLU A 513 -50.13 13.88 -7.49
C GLU A 513 -48.89 12.98 -7.28
N ARG A 514 -49.08 11.68 -7.43
CA ARG A 514 -48.00 10.69 -7.29
C ARG A 514 -47.15 10.72 -8.54
N ILE A 515 -45.89 11.03 -8.38
CA ILE A 515 -44.89 11.03 -9.46
C ILE A 515 -43.88 9.91 -9.21
N LEU A 516 -43.71 9.04 -10.18
CA LEU A 516 -42.75 7.92 -10.12
C LEU A 516 -41.71 8.10 -11.23
N ILE A 517 -40.44 7.96 -10.89
CA ILE A 517 -39.37 7.92 -11.86
C ILE A 517 -38.73 6.53 -11.79
N CYS A 518 -38.65 5.83 -12.91
CA CYS A 518 -38.13 4.48 -12.98
C CYS A 518 -37.40 4.25 -14.30
N ALA A 519 -36.57 3.19 -14.34
CA ALA A 519 -35.89 2.79 -15.57
C ALA A 519 -36.91 2.32 -16.63
N ALA A 520 -36.59 2.59 -17.89
CA ALA A 520 -37.35 2.04 -19.00
C ALA A 520 -37.36 0.50 -18.90
N GLY A 521 -38.52 -0.10 -19.12
CA GLY A 521 -38.71 -1.55 -18.97
C GLY A 521 -39.29 -1.97 -17.62
N LYS A 522 -39.31 -1.08 -16.62
CA LYS A 522 -39.94 -1.36 -15.33
C LYS A 522 -41.43 -1.08 -15.34
N GLN A 523 -41.90 -0.27 -16.31
CA GLN A 523 -43.31 0.05 -16.50
C GLN A 523 -43.61 0.05 -18.00
N PRO A 524 -44.84 -0.27 -18.41
CA PRO A 524 -45.22 -0.19 -19.83
C PRO A 524 -45.16 1.26 -20.33
N ALA A 525 -44.61 1.46 -21.51
CA ALA A 525 -44.44 2.79 -22.14
C ALA A 525 -44.60 2.66 -23.65
N ALA A 526 -45.70 2.08 -24.11
CA ALA A 526 -45.94 1.78 -25.55
C ALA A 526 -45.86 3.01 -26.44
N ALA A 527 -46.36 4.15 -25.97
CA ALA A 527 -46.34 5.40 -26.71
C ALA A 527 -44.94 5.93 -27.01
N PHE A 528 -43.95 5.53 -26.22
CA PHE A 528 -42.57 5.97 -26.33
C PHE A 528 -41.60 4.84 -26.76
N ALA A 529 -42.12 3.66 -27.11
CA ALA A 529 -41.33 2.48 -27.42
C ALA A 529 -40.25 2.74 -28.50
N GLY A 530 -40.60 3.42 -29.56
CA GLY A 530 -39.66 3.76 -30.64
C GLY A 530 -38.54 4.68 -30.15
N GLN A 531 -38.91 5.71 -29.42
CA GLN A 531 -37.95 6.70 -28.85
C GLN A 531 -37.02 6.05 -27.85
N ILE A 532 -37.57 5.19 -26.99
CA ILE A 532 -36.78 4.48 -25.98
C ILE A 532 -35.75 3.57 -26.68
N SER A 533 -36.19 2.79 -27.68
CA SER A 533 -35.28 1.91 -28.44
C SER A 533 -34.17 2.68 -29.13
N GLU A 534 -34.50 3.79 -29.75
CA GLU A 534 -33.51 4.63 -30.45
C GLU A 534 -32.47 5.20 -29.48
N LEU A 535 -32.92 5.73 -28.36
CA LEU A 535 -32.03 6.31 -27.35
C LEU A 535 -31.13 5.25 -26.71
N GLU A 536 -31.68 4.08 -26.37
CA GLU A 536 -30.92 2.98 -25.78
C GLU A 536 -29.90 2.43 -26.76
N ASN A 537 -30.24 2.31 -28.04
CA ASN A 537 -29.31 1.85 -29.07
C ASN A 537 -28.15 2.84 -29.28
N ALA A 538 -28.38 4.10 -28.96
CA ALA A 538 -27.33 5.17 -28.98
C ALA A 538 -26.49 5.17 -27.70
N GLY A 539 -26.71 4.21 -26.80
CA GLY A 539 -25.91 4.08 -25.57
C GLY A 539 -26.40 4.92 -24.40
N GLN A 540 -27.59 5.50 -24.50
CA GLN A 540 -28.15 6.37 -23.46
C GLN A 540 -29.01 5.58 -22.47
N THR A 541 -29.02 6.04 -21.22
CA THR A 541 -29.90 5.53 -20.17
C THR A 541 -31.22 6.28 -20.25
N VAL A 542 -32.33 5.55 -20.30
CA VAL A 542 -33.67 6.15 -20.43
C VAL A 542 -34.44 5.90 -19.15
N VAL A 543 -35.02 6.99 -18.59
CA VAL A 543 -35.91 6.90 -17.43
C VAL A 543 -37.29 7.40 -17.82
N LEU A 544 -38.31 6.76 -17.22
CA LEU A 544 -39.73 7.13 -17.40
C LEU A 544 -40.16 8.01 -16.25
N VAL A 545 -40.96 9.02 -16.55
CA VAL A 545 -41.66 9.84 -15.55
C VAL A 545 -43.15 9.51 -15.66
N LEU A 546 -43.73 9.01 -14.57
CA LEU A 546 -45.15 8.65 -14.49
C LEU A 546 -45.87 9.56 -13.51
N ARG A 547 -47.03 10.02 -13.91
CA ARG A 547 -47.94 10.80 -13.07
C ARG A 547 -49.24 10.01 -12.91
N ASN A 548 -49.54 9.61 -11.68
CA ASN A 548 -50.69 8.77 -11.37
C ASN A 548 -50.77 7.54 -12.29
N GLU A 549 -49.65 6.84 -12.41
CA GLU A 549 -49.50 5.60 -13.17
C GLU A 549 -49.51 5.75 -14.70
N THR A 550 -49.60 6.98 -15.22
CA THR A 550 -49.54 7.26 -16.65
C THR A 550 -48.18 7.86 -16.99
N VAL A 551 -47.52 7.33 -18.04
CA VAL A 551 -46.22 7.88 -18.50
C VAL A 551 -46.45 9.26 -19.12
N VAL A 552 -45.85 10.29 -18.50
CA VAL A 552 -45.96 11.66 -18.95
C VAL A 552 -44.74 12.11 -19.73
N GLY A 553 -43.71 11.26 -19.82
CA GLY A 553 -42.54 11.55 -20.64
C GLY A 553 -41.39 10.66 -20.30
N VAL A 554 -40.33 10.80 -21.12
CA VAL A 554 -39.07 10.07 -20.94
C VAL A 554 -37.91 11.09 -20.93
N LEU A 555 -36.91 10.78 -20.13
CA LEU A 555 -35.64 11.51 -20.07
C LEU A 555 -34.53 10.58 -20.48
N ALA A 556 -33.62 11.06 -21.32
CA ALA A 556 -32.41 10.32 -21.69
C ALA A 556 -31.19 10.98 -21.04
N LEU A 557 -30.34 10.16 -20.46
CA LEU A 557 -29.12 10.61 -19.81
C LEU A 557 -27.94 9.84 -20.38
N GLN A 558 -26.80 10.50 -20.47
CA GLN A 558 -25.57 9.87 -20.93
C GLN A 558 -24.43 10.30 -20.02
N ASP A 559 -23.67 9.30 -19.59
CA ASP A 559 -22.43 9.51 -18.88
C ASP A 559 -21.30 9.39 -19.89
N THR A 560 -20.38 10.34 -19.87
CA THR A 560 -19.28 10.40 -20.84
C THR A 560 -18.20 9.40 -20.45
N LEU A 561 -17.70 8.62 -21.40
CA LEU A 561 -16.52 7.79 -21.20
C LEU A 561 -15.32 8.65 -20.81
N ARG A 562 -14.48 8.16 -19.94
CA ARG A 562 -13.21 8.84 -19.63
C ARG A 562 -12.38 8.97 -20.89
N ASP A 563 -11.66 10.08 -21.01
CA ASP A 563 -10.84 10.36 -22.20
C ASP A 563 -9.81 9.27 -22.47
N ASP A 564 -9.29 8.64 -21.40
CA ASP A 564 -8.27 7.60 -21.50
C ASP A 564 -8.83 6.17 -21.50
N ALA A 565 -10.15 5.99 -21.50
CA ALA A 565 -10.76 4.66 -21.40
C ALA A 565 -10.34 3.73 -22.54
N ARG A 566 -10.38 4.23 -23.79
CA ARG A 566 -9.98 3.44 -24.96
C ARG A 566 -8.51 3.03 -24.89
N ASP A 567 -7.65 3.98 -24.57
CA ASP A 567 -6.21 3.73 -24.44
C ASP A 567 -5.92 2.76 -23.31
N ALA A 568 -6.62 2.89 -22.17
CA ALA A 568 -6.47 2.01 -21.02
C ALA A 568 -6.81 0.55 -21.38
N ILE A 569 -7.94 0.35 -22.08
CA ILE A 569 -8.38 -0.99 -22.48
C ILE A 569 -7.41 -1.59 -23.52
N ARG A 570 -6.93 -0.78 -24.45
CA ARG A 570 -5.93 -1.21 -25.42
C ARG A 570 -4.64 -1.65 -24.70
N ASP A 571 -4.17 -0.88 -23.73
CA ASP A 571 -2.98 -1.19 -22.95
C ASP A 571 -3.16 -2.52 -22.20
N LEU A 572 -4.34 -2.77 -21.62
CA LEU A 572 -4.65 -4.02 -20.93
C LEU A 572 -4.62 -5.21 -21.90
N HIS A 573 -5.19 -5.06 -23.09
CA HIS A 573 -5.19 -6.10 -24.11
C HIS A 573 -3.77 -6.46 -24.55
N GLN A 574 -2.88 -5.47 -24.65
CA GLN A 574 -1.47 -5.67 -24.97
C GLN A 574 -0.74 -6.47 -23.88
N LEU A 575 -1.22 -6.38 -22.63
CA LEU A 575 -0.67 -7.18 -21.51
C LEU A 575 -1.28 -8.58 -21.43
N GLY A 576 -2.22 -8.91 -22.31
CA GLY A 576 -2.94 -10.17 -22.28
C GLY A 576 -4.03 -10.23 -21.22
N VAL A 577 -4.49 -9.08 -20.76
CA VAL A 577 -5.54 -8.97 -19.74
C VAL A 577 -6.87 -8.67 -20.44
N ASN A 578 -7.86 -9.54 -20.23
CA ASN A 578 -9.19 -9.40 -20.79
C ASN A 578 -10.09 -8.59 -19.86
N GLY A 579 -10.98 -7.79 -20.42
CA GLY A 579 -11.90 -6.96 -19.66
C GLY A 579 -13.35 -7.36 -19.86
N VAL A 580 -14.17 -7.14 -18.83
CA VAL A 580 -15.64 -7.32 -18.90
C VAL A 580 -16.29 -6.16 -18.14
N ILE A 581 -17.39 -5.65 -18.69
CA ILE A 581 -18.20 -4.61 -18.06
C ILE A 581 -19.32 -5.29 -17.26
N LEU A 582 -19.46 -4.95 -15.99
CA LEU A 582 -20.57 -5.38 -15.13
C LEU A 582 -21.39 -4.14 -14.78
N THR A 583 -22.63 -4.09 -15.24
CA THR A 583 -23.45 -2.89 -15.08
C THR A 583 -24.91 -3.24 -14.75
N GLY A 584 -25.55 -2.36 -14.00
CA GLY A 584 -27.00 -2.43 -13.78
C GLY A 584 -27.82 -1.81 -14.91
N ASP A 585 -27.15 -1.21 -15.90
CA ASP A 585 -27.78 -0.54 -17.02
C ASP A 585 -28.43 -1.56 -17.99
N ASN A 586 -29.23 -1.07 -18.92
CA ASN A 586 -29.95 -1.94 -19.89
C ASN A 586 -28.95 -2.56 -20.88
N PRO A 587 -29.27 -3.74 -21.49
CA PRO A 587 -28.34 -4.42 -22.39
C PRO A 587 -27.96 -3.61 -23.62
N ARG A 588 -28.85 -2.78 -24.14
CA ARG A 588 -28.55 -1.96 -25.35
C ARG A 588 -27.50 -0.89 -25.05
N ALA A 589 -27.66 -0.15 -23.95
CA ALA A 589 -26.72 0.86 -23.52
C ALA A 589 -25.35 0.23 -23.19
N ALA A 590 -25.38 -0.91 -22.50
CA ALA A 590 -24.15 -1.65 -22.16
C ALA A 590 -23.44 -2.14 -23.43
N ALA A 591 -24.17 -2.66 -24.39
CA ALA A 591 -23.62 -3.14 -25.67
C ALA A 591 -22.96 -2.01 -26.46
N ALA A 592 -23.52 -0.83 -26.46
CA ALA A 592 -22.97 0.33 -27.17
C ALA A 592 -21.58 0.68 -26.63
N ILE A 593 -21.44 0.76 -25.29
CA ILE A 593 -20.16 1.07 -24.65
C ILE A 593 -19.17 -0.09 -24.79
N ALA A 594 -19.63 -1.33 -24.61
CA ALA A 594 -18.79 -2.52 -24.75
C ALA A 594 -18.22 -2.64 -26.16
N GLY A 595 -19.05 -2.35 -27.19
CA GLY A 595 -18.61 -2.34 -28.58
C GLY A 595 -17.57 -1.27 -28.86
N GLU A 596 -17.74 -0.10 -28.28
CA GLU A 596 -16.81 1.03 -28.43
C GLU A 596 -15.44 0.71 -27.82
N LEU A 597 -15.41 -0.03 -26.70
CA LEU A 597 -14.19 -0.37 -25.99
C LEU A 597 -13.64 -1.78 -26.33
N ASP A 598 -14.36 -2.54 -27.16
CA ASP A 598 -14.02 -3.93 -27.48
C ASP A 598 -13.95 -4.80 -26.22
N LEU A 599 -14.99 -4.74 -25.41
CA LEU A 599 -15.11 -5.50 -24.16
C LEU A 599 -16.36 -6.38 -24.19
N ALA A 600 -16.32 -7.49 -23.47
CA ALA A 600 -17.51 -8.26 -23.12
C ALA A 600 -18.31 -7.47 -22.06
N PHE A 601 -19.59 -7.82 -21.89
CA PHE A 601 -20.43 -7.13 -20.90
C PHE A 601 -21.48 -8.08 -20.31
N LYS A 602 -21.92 -7.74 -19.09
CA LYS A 602 -23.11 -8.30 -18.45
C LYS A 602 -23.93 -7.14 -17.94
N ALA A 603 -25.18 -7.07 -18.36
CA ALA A 603 -26.06 -5.93 -18.10
C ALA A 603 -27.25 -6.30 -17.23
N GLY A 604 -27.94 -5.30 -16.72
CA GLY A 604 -29.14 -5.49 -15.90
C GLY A 604 -28.86 -6.14 -14.57
N LEU A 605 -27.65 -5.95 -14.01
CA LEU A 605 -27.22 -6.61 -12.78
C LEU A 605 -27.61 -5.79 -11.53
N LEU A 606 -28.24 -6.47 -10.57
CA LEU A 606 -28.38 -5.95 -9.20
C LEU A 606 -27.04 -6.11 -8.46
N PRO A 607 -26.84 -5.43 -7.33
CA PRO A 607 -25.57 -5.58 -6.60
C PRO A 607 -25.21 -7.03 -6.26
N GLU A 608 -26.18 -7.87 -5.88
CA GLU A 608 -25.97 -9.30 -5.60
C GLU A 608 -25.56 -10.05 -6.85
N ASP A 609 -26.10 -9.68 -8.00
CA ASP A 609 -25.75 -10.29 -9.30
C ASP A 609 -24.31 -9.96 -9.67
N LYS A 610 -23.85 -8.75 -9.37
CA LYS A 610 -22.44 -8.36 -9.58
C LYS A 610 -21.50 -9.23 -8.76
N VAL A 611 -21.83 -9.47 -7.49
CA VAL A 611 -21.02 -10.32 -6.60
C VAL A 611 -20.95 -11.75 -7.17
N ARG A 612 -22.08 -12.29 -7.61
CA ARG A 612 -22.12 -13.64 -8.21
C ARG A 612 -21.31 -13.71 -9.50
N ALA A 613 -21.40 -12.69 -10.34
CA ALA A 613 -20.65 -12.62 -11.61
C ALA A 613 -19.15 -12.55 -11.33
N VAL A 614 -18.72 -11.71 -10.39
CA VAL A 614 -17.31 -11.57 -9.99
C VAL A 614 -16.79 -12.90 -9.41
N THR A 615 -17.56 -13.55 -8.55
CA THR A 615 -17.19 -14.84 -7.95
C THR A 615 -16.99 -15.91 -9.04
N ALA A 616 -17.90 -16.00 -10.00
CA ALA A 616 -17.83 -16.97 -11.08
C ALA A 616 -16.62 -16.71 -11.98
N LEU A 617 -16.39 -15.47 -12.37
CA LEU A 617 -15.24 -15.07 -13.21
C LEU A 617 -13.92 -15.34 -12.49
N ASN A 618 -13.86 -15.05 -11.19
CA ASN A 618 -12.64 -15.26 -10.39
C ASN A 618 -12.28 -16.74 -10.25
N GLN A 619 -13.27 -17.61 -10.29
CA GLN A 619 -13.04 -19.08 -10.27
C GLN A 619 -12.39 -19.57 -11.57
N GLN A 620 -12.66 -18.90 -12.68
CA GLN A 620 -12.09 -19.27 -13.99
C GLN A 620 -10.63 -18.82 -14.12
N ALA A 621 -10.32 -17.61 -13.67
CA ALA A 621 -8.97 -17.01 -13.72
C ALA A 621 -8.88 -15.85 -12.74
N PRO A 622 -7.69 -15.54 -12.21
CA PRO A 622 -7.56 -14.42 -11.27
C PRO A 622 -8.10 -13.11 -11.88
N LEU A 623 -8.98 -12.46 -11.12
CA LEU A 623 -9.77 -11.31 -11.57
C LEU A 623 -9.54 -10.11 -10.66
N ALA A 624 -9.34 -8.93 -11.25
CA ALA A 624 -9.42 -7.64 -10.54
C ALA A 624 -10.80 -7.03 -10.78
N MET A 625 -11.43 -6.51 -9.75
CA MET A 625 -12.68 -5.75 -9.85
C MET A 625 -12.40 -4.29 -9.61
N VAL A 626 -12.72 -3.44 -10.58
CA VAL A 626 -12.51 -1.98 -10.50
C VAL A 626 -13.86 -1.30 -10.32
N GLY A 627 -13.97 -0.47 -9.29
CA GLY A 627 -15.19 0.26 -8.97
C GLY A 627 -14.91 1.55 -8.22
N ASP A 628 -15.94 2.35 -8.00
CA ASP A 628 -15.79 3.66 -7.37
C ASP A 628 -16.67 3.87 -6.14
N GLY A 629 -17.62 2.99 -5.89
CA GLY A 629 -18.66 3.25 -4.92
C GLY A 629 -18.82 2.22 -3.82
N ILE A 630 -19.65 2.58 -2.86
CA ILE A 630 -20.04 1.70 -1.75
C ILE A 630 -20.70 0.43 -2.30
N ASN A 631 -21.47 0.57 -3.37
CA ASN A 631 -22.22 -0.54 -3.97
C ASN A 631 -21.31 -1.59 -4.59
N ASP A 632 -20.10 -1.23 -4.96
CA ASP A 632 -19.12 -2.15 -5.57
C ASP A 632 -18.22 -2.85 -4.54
N ALA A 633 -18.23 -2.40 -3.29
CA ALA A 633 -17.36 -2.96 -2.24
C ALA A 633 -17.51 -4.48 -2.07
N PRO A 634 -18.73 -5.05 -2.02
CA PRO A 634 -18.87 -6.50 -1.93
C PRO A 634 -18.29 -7.24 -3.15
N ALA A 635 -18.46 -6.69 -4.36
CA ALA A 635 -17.90 -7.27 -5.58
C ALA A 635 -16.38 -7.18 -5.58
N MET A 636 -15.82 -6.07 -5.10
CA MET A 636 -14.36 -5.91 -4.97
C MET A 636 -13.78 -6.95 -4.01
N LYS A 637 -14.48 -7.24 -2.91
CA LYS A 637 -14.04 -8.28 -1.95
C LYS A 637 -14.11 -9.68 -2.53
N ALA A 638 -15.04 -9.94 -3.44
CA ALA A 638 -15.21 -11.26 -4.07
C ALA A 638 -14.14 -11.55 -5.13
N ALA A 639 -13.47 -10.53 -5.64
CA ALA A 639 -12.39 -10.67 -6.63
C ALA A 639 -11.06 -11.04 -5.96
N SER A 640 -10.08 -11.48 -6.75
CA SER A 640 -8.71 -11.70 -6.26
C SER A 640 -8.11 -10.39 -5.75
N ILE A 641 -8.43 -9.28 -6.42
CA ILE A 641 -8.02 -7.95 -5.97
C ILE A 641 -9.11 -6.94 -6.30
N GLY A 642 -9.42 -6.06 -5.36
CA GLY A 642 -10.33 -4.94 -5.55
C GLY A 642 -9.55 -3.66 -5.77
N ILE A 643 -9.92 -2.89 -6.78
CA ILE A 643 -9.25 -1.64 -7.14
C ILE A 643 -10.28 -0.51 -7.13
N ALA A 644 -10.03 0.52 -6.34
CA ALA A 644 -10.90 1.68 -6.24
C ALA A 644 -10.41 2.81 -7.14
N MET A 645 -11.34 3.54 -7.76
CA MET A 645 -11.02 4.81 -8.40
C MET A 645 -10.74 5.85 -7.31
N GLY A 646 -9.83 6.78 -7.58
CA GLY A 646 -9.40 7.78 -6.60
C GLY A 646 -10.49 8.75 -6.18
N SER A 647 -11.47 8.98 -7.04
CA SER A 647 -12.68 9.77 -6.73
C SER A 647 -13.72 8.97 -5.93
N GLY A 648 -13.45 7.68 -5.68
CA GLY A 648 -14.37 6.82 -4.97
C GLY A 648 -14.55 7.23 -3.52
N THR A 649 -15.57 6.66 -2.90
CA THR A 649 -15.90 6.94 -1.50
C THR A 649 -14.81 6.42 -0.56
N ASP A 650 -14.77 6.95 0.65
CA ASP A 650 -13.85 6.47 1.68
C ASP A 650 -14.06 4.97 1.95
N VAL A 651 -15.30 4.50 1.89
CA VAL A 651 -15.62 3.07 2.06
C VAL A 651 -14.98 2.23 0.96
N ALA A 652 -15.06 2.68 -0.30
CA ALA A 652 -14.44 1.99 -1.43
C ALA A 652 -12.91 1.95 -1.26
N LEU A 653 -12.31 3.07 -0.87
CA LEU A 653 -10.87 3.17 -0.65
C LEU A 653 -10.39 2.26 0.50
N GLU A 654 -11.18 2.17 1.58
CA GLU A 654 -10.87 1.29 2.72
C GLU A 654 -11.00 -0.19 2.37
N THR A 655 -11.99 -0.55 1.56
CA THR A 655 -12.28 -1.94 1.17
C THR A 655 -11.32 -2.45 0.12
N ALA A 656 -10.89 -1.58 -0.80
CA ALA A 656 -10.05 -1.96 -1.93
C ALA A 656 -8.64 -2.34 -1.51
N ASP A 657 -8.00 -3.19 -2.29
CA ASP A 657 -6.61 -3.59 -2.11
C ASP A 657 -5.65 -2.63 -2.82
N ALA A 658 -6.15 -1.84 -3.75
CA ALA A 658 -5.38 -0.85 -4.50
C ALA A 658 -6.31 0.29 -4.95
N ALA A 659 -5.73 1.44 -5.25
CA ALA A 659 -6.50 2.61 -5.69
C ALA A 659 -5.74 3.38 -6.78
N LEU A 660 -6.50 3.91 -7.73
CA LEU A 660 -6.00 4.80 -8.79
C LEU A 660 -6.29 6.24 -8.36
N THR A 661 -5.31 6.92 -7.76
CA THR A 661 -5.52 8.20 -7.08
C THR A 661 -5.88 9.36 -8.01
N HIS A 662 -5.56 9.25 -9.31
CA HIS A 662 -5.79 10.31 -10.28
C HIS A 662 -6.98 10.08 -11.20
N ASN A 663 -7.76 9.06 -10.94
CA ASN A 663 -8.89 8.68 -11.80
C ASN A 663 -8.46 8.39 -13.25
N ARG A 664 -7.22 7.98 -13.45
CA ARG A 664 -6.71 7.64 -14.77
C ARG A 664 -6.73 6.12 -14.94
N LEU A 665 -7.57 5.64 -15.84
CA LEU A 665 -7.68 4.21 -16.13
C LEU A 665 -6.39 3.63 -16.71
N ARG A 666 -5.59 4.43 -17.40
CA ARG A 666 -4.26 3.99 -17.89
C ARG A 666 -3.34 3.59 -16.75
N GLY A 667 -3.55 4.13 -15.57
CA GLY A 667 -2.83 3.74 -14.36
C GLY A 667 -3.01 2.27 -14.02
N LEU A 668 -4.12 1.66 -14.41
CA LEU A 668 -4.37 0.23 -14.16
C LEU A 668 -3.37 -0.65 -14.91
N ALA A 669 -3.15 -0.39 -16.20
CA ALA A 669 -2.14 -1.14 -16.98
C ALA A 669 -0.74 -0.89 -16.45
N GLN A 670 -0.42 0.34 -16.06
CA GLN A 670 0.87 0.69 -15.46
C GLN A 670 1.09 -0.06 -14.15
N MET A 671 0.05 -0.14 -13.32
CA MET A 671 0.06 -0.86 -12.04
C MET A 671 0.35 -2.36 -12.24
N ILE A 672 -0.32 -2.99 -13.20
CA ILE A 672 -0.13 -4.41 -13.54
C ILE A 672 1.28 -4.64 -14.11
N THR A 673 1.74 -3.78 -14.98
CA THR A 673 3.10 -3.85 -15.56
C THR A 673 4.15 -3.78 -14.46
N LEU A 674 4.00 -2.85 -13.52
CA LEU A 674 4.93 -2.68 -12.41
C LEU A 674 4.90 -3.87 -11.46
N ALA A 675 3.71 -4.44 -11.20
CA ALA A 675 3.57 -5.63 -10.37
C ALA A 675 4.29 -6.83 -11.02
N ARG A 676 4.13 -7.02 -12.32
CA ARG A 676 4.81 -8.08 -13.07
C ARG A 676 6.33 -7.87 -13.09
N ALA A 677 6.77 -6.62 -13.24
CA ALA A 677 8.19 -6.27 -13.20
C ALA A 677 8.80 -6.55 -11.82
N THR A 678 8.05 -6.26 -10.74
CA THR A 678 8.49 -6.54 -9.37
C THR A 678 8.63 -8.06 -9.15
N HIS A 679 7.68 -8.85 -9.63
CA HIS A 679 7.76 -10.32 -9.59
C HIS A 679 8.99 -10.85 -10.31
N ALA A 680 9.23 -10.37 -11.54
CA ALA A 680 10.40 -10.78 -12.33
C ALA A 680 11.70 -10.40 -11.61
N ASN A 681 11.73 -9.21 -11.02
CA ASN A 681 12.88 -8.70 -10.27
C ASN A 681 13.19 -9.59 -9.06
N ILE A 682 12.15 -9.98 -8.30
CA ILE A 682 12.30 -10.86 -7.13
C ILE A 682 12.85 -12.22 -7.58
N ARG A 683 12.33 -12.79 -8.65
CA ARG A 683 12.84 -14.09 -9.19
C ARG A 683 14.27 -13.98 -9.64
N GLN A 684 14.67 -12.88 -10.32
CA GLN A 684 16.04 -12.61 -10.73
C GLN A 684 16.96 -12.55 -9.51
N ASN A 685 16.55 -11.84 -8.47
CA ASN A 685 17.34 -11.67 -7.24
C ASN A 685 17.54 -13.00 -6.51
N ILE A 686 16.48 -13.80 -6.41
CA ILE A 686 16.56 -15.14 -5.79
C ILE A 686 17.52 -16.02 -6.59
N THR A 687 17.44 -16.01 -7.92
CA THR A 687 18.32 -16.79 -8.80
C THR A 687 19.78 -16.37 -8.65
N ILE A 688 20.06 -15.07 -8.64
CA ILE A 688 21.42 -14.53 -8.47
C ILE A 688 21.97 -14.94 -7.10
N ALA A 689 21.20 -14.71 -6.03
CA ALA A 689 21.65 -14.98 -4.66
C ALA A 689 21.94 -16.48 -4.45
N LEU A 690 20.99 -17.35 -4.81
CA LEU A 690 21.15 -18.79 -4.63
C LEU A 690 22.18 -19.40 -5.58
N GLY A 691 22.23 -18.91 -6.82
CA GLY A 691 23.18 -19.39 -7.83
C GLY A 691 24.62 -19.10 -7.43
N LEU A 692 24.91 -17.87 -7.00
CA LEU A 692 26.23 -17.50 -6.54
C LEU A 692 26.63 -18.29 -5.29
N LYS A 693 25.72 -18.49 -4.36
CA LYS A 693 25.98 -19.28 -3.16
C LYS A 693 26.31 -20.74 -3.51
N ALA A 694 25.57 -21.35 -4.42
CA ALA A 694 25.83 -22.73 -4.86
C ALA A 694 27.22 -22.84 -5.50
N ILE A 695 27.58 -21.91 -6.39
CA ILE A 695 28.88 -21.89 -7.04
C ILE A 695 30.01 -21.78 -6.01
N PHE A 696 29.90 -20.83 -5.08
CA PHE A 696 30.97 -20.58 -4.10
C PHE A 696 31.04 -21.66 -3.01
N LEU A 697 29.93 -22.33 -2.69
CA LEU A 697 29.95 -23.50 -1.81
C LEU A 697 30.76 -24.63 -2.44
N VAL A 698 30.54 -24.91 -3.71
CA VAL A 698 31.26 -25.97 -4.44
C VAL A 698 32.76 -25.60 -4.54
N THR A 699 33.08 -24.36 -4.91
CA THR A 699 34.48 -23.93 -5.05
C THR A 699 35.21 -23.92 -3.70
N THR A 700 34.50 -23.64 -2.61
CA THR A 700 35.09 -23.69 -1.24
C THR A 700 35.45 -25.13 -0.85
N LEU A 701 34.56 -26.09 -1.11
CA LEU A 701 34.82 -27.49 -0.79
C LEU A 701 35.98 -28.04 -1.63
N LEU A 702 36.13 -27.56 -2.86
CA LEU A 702 37.25 -27.93 -3.72
C LEU A 702 38.57 -27.20 -3.38
N GLY A 703 38.49 -26.20 -2.49
CA GLY A 703 39.68 -25.47 -2.03
C GLY A 703 40.08 -24.26 -2.86
N PHE A 704 39.25 -23.87 -3.84
CA PHE A 704 39.54 -22.72 -4.71
C PHE A 704 39.14 -21.38 -4.11
N THR A 705 38.21 -21.36 -3.17
CA THR A 705 37.68 -20.13 -2.57
C THR A 705 38.22 -19.96 -1.15
N GLY A 706 38.87 -18.82 -0.88
CA GLY A 706 39.32 -18.43 0.44
C GLY A 706 38.32 -17.56 1.18
N LEU A 707 38.62 -17.19 2.41
CA LEU A 707 37.77 -16.38 3.28
C LEU A 707 37.41 -15.03 2.64
N TRP A 708 38.41 -14.32 2.11
CA TRP A 708 38.18 -13.00 1.54
C TRP A 708 37.34 -13.06 0.25
N LEU A 709 37.54 -14.10 -0.57
CA LEU A 709 36.73 -14.31 -1.78
C LEU A 709 35.30 -14.64 -1.42
N ALA A 710 35.07 -15.40 -0.34
CA ALA A 710 33.76 -15.73 0.15
C ALA A 710 32.98 -14.47 0.56
N ILE A 711 33.64 -13.58 1.31
CA ILE A 711 33.04 -12.31 1.74
C ILE A 711 32.81 -11.38 0.53
N LEU A 712 33.76 -11.32 -0.38
CA LEU A 712 33.62 -10.50 -1.58
C LEU A 712 32.42 -10.99 -2.42
N ALA A 713 32.27 -12.31 -2.55
CA ALA A 713 31.13 -12.90 -3.27
C ALA A 713 29.82 -12.57 -2.59
N ASP A 714 29.74 -12.68 -1.26
CA ASP A 714 28.52 -12.38 -0.50
C ASP A 714 28.17 -10.89 -0.61
N THR A 715 29.15 -10.02 -0.42
CA THR A 715 28.96 -8.56 -0.55
C THR A 715 28.56 -8.21 -1.98
N GLY A 716 29.23 -8.80 -2.97
CA GLY A 716 28.92 -8.60 -4.38
C GLY A 716 27.51 -9.04 -4.74
N ALA A 717 27.07 -10.19 -4.23
CA ALA A 717 25.70 -10.68 -4.42
C ALA A 717 24.70 -9.71 -3.82
N THR A 718 24.94 -9.23 -2.60
CA THR A 718 24.07 -8.26 -1.92
C THR A 718 23.97 -6.96 -2.74
N VAL A 719 25.10 -6.44 -3.22
CA VAL A 719 25.12 -5.22 -4.04
C VAL A 719 24.34 -5.43 -5.34
N LEU A 720 24.56 -6.57 -6.01
CA LEU A 720 23.89 -6.88 -7.28
C LEU A 720 22.38 -6.98 -7.12
N VAL A 721 21.89 -7.73 -6.12
CA VAL A 721 20.45 -7.91 -5.91
C VAL A 721 19.80 -6.61 -5.45
N THR A 722 20.48 -5.81 -4.63
CA THR A 722 19.96 -4.52 -4.17
C THR A 722 19.90 -3.53 -5.33
N ALA A 723 20.94 -3.46 -6.15
CA ALA A 723 20.95 -2.61 -7.35
C ALA A 723 19.83 -3.01 -8.31
N ASN A 724 19.62 -4.31 -8.51
CA ASN A 724 18.54 -4.82 -9.35
C ASN A 724 17.17 -4.44 -8.77
N ALA A 725 17.00 -4.54 -7.46
CA ALA A 725 15.75 -4.13 -6.79
C ALA A 725 15.50 -2.62 -6.97
N LEU A 726 16.53 -1.80 -6.82
CA LEU A 726 16.44 -0.35 -7.00
C LEU A 726 16.14 0.07 -8.44
N ARG A 727 16.44 -0.81 -9.42
CA ARG A 727 16.11 -0.56 -10.83
C ARG A 727 14.60 -0.35 -11.02
N LEU A 728 13.76 -0.93 -10.16
CA LEU A 728 12.31 -0.75 -10.20
C LEU A 728 11.91 0.71 -9.99
N LEU A 729 12.69 1.48 -9.23
CA LEU A 729 12.42 2.90 -8.99
C LEU A 729 12.55 3.74 -10.26
N ARG A 730 13.33 3.28 -11.24
CA ARG A 730 13.58 3.98 -12.51
C ARG A 730 12.64 3.56 -13.63
N LYS A 731 11.85 2.52 -13.42
CA LYS A 731 10.99 2.00 -14.47
C LYS A 731 9.87 3.01 -14.76
N ASN A 732 9.84 3.52 -16.01
CA ASN A 732 8.83 4.47 -16.49
C ASN A 732 7.57 3.78 -16.97
#